data_3480a07146dc3a2cf84ad0861c17ef63
#
_entry.id   3480a07146dc3a2cf84ad0861c17ef63
#
_cell.length_a   1.000
_cell.length_b   1.000
_cell.length_c   1.000
_cell.angle_alpha   90.00
_cell.angle_beta   90.00
_cell.angle_gamma   90.00
#
_symmetry.space_group_name_H-M   'P 1'
#
loop_
_entity.id
_entity.type
_entity.pdbx_description
1 polymer ?
#
loop_
_entity_poly.entity_id
_entity_poly.type
_entity_poly.pdbx_seq_one_letter_code
_entity_poly.pdbx_strand_id
1 'polypeptide(L)'
;MQQSQSHRYSTQLRITRLILKLIGLFGLMLSLTQHFAFAGAALTGQSNTTDAACHFQIQSIQVAQALANLEQVPQQGWETVTLPDDWETRWKNYTGTAWYKIKWQYQCDQENQPVALLIERINIAGTVYSNNELLWKDKSLVEPLSRSWNMPRYWVLPATSIQNQQNEILVRVVGVASQHSGLGKIKFGQAEDIANQQDQLVFERRTLFFINIIITFVVGTTGFTIWLFRRQEKAFGWFGLTSFLWALFAYNIISTIPIPFTDSIVTARLNLVFLVGYTYCLCLFAWRFANRHYPYLECLLLLTSTIAIAALLLTPINYLERSLSSVFFYSGMVFIFNCLFFQWIAFKRRKIDILLLAFIFLIYLLIIVHDFYSMIHHLDQTLYWTPLAAPITSLAISFILAYRISQNVGRIEKFNQTLEETIEKVTFDLEQSLDKKYQLEIDNMRLQERLNLSHELHDGLGGSIVRSMIILDHSEHIEKQQVISMFKLLRNDLRQVIDSGSSAGAKIPESPVMWVAPLRHRFIQIFEEMEIESTWIFAEKWKHKPLALICLTFSRVAEEALTNIVKHSHATDVEVSLVEDERQQLVLTIQDNGIGFEVDQVQAGLHVGLQSMQVRVKRIGGSFEIHSQHGFTVIRATVPLKDKTE
;
A
#
# COMPACT_ATOMS: atom_id res chain seq x y z
N MET A 1 -14.03 33.62 -4.98
CA MET A 1 -13.03 34.01 -5.99
C MET A 1 -11.69 34.45 -5.37
N GLN A 2 -11.66 35.25 -4.30
CA GLN A 2 -10.42 35.71 -3.63
C GLN A 2 -9.58 34.60 -2.98
N GLN A 3 -10.15 33.55 -2.38
CA GLN A 3 -9.41 32.42 -1.81
C GLN A 3 -8.69 31.57 -2.88
N SER A 4 -9.23 31.45 -4.08
CA SER A 4 -8.60 30.75 -5.21
C SER A 4 -7.38 31.49 -5.77
N GLN A 5 -7.37 32.83 -5.72
CA GLN A 5 -6.23 33.65 -6.15
C GLN A 5 -5.08 33.61 -5.13
N SER A 6 -5.38 33.65 -3.83
CA SER A 6 -4.35 33.61 -2.77
C SER A 6 -3.63 32.26 -2.77
N HIS A 7 -4.37 31.16 -3.01
CA HIS A 7 -3.78 29.83 -3.11
C HIS A 7 -2.89 29.66 -4.36
N ARG A 8 -3.23 30.30 -5.49
CA ARG A 8 -2.39 30.32 -6.70
C ARG A 8 -1.10 31.13 -6.48
N TYR A 9 -1.16 32.26 -5.81
CA TYR A 9 0.01 33.08 -5.49
C TYR A 9 0.99 32.40 -4.54
N SER A 10 0.49 31.76 -3.47
CA SER A 10 1.33 31.01 -2.53
C SER A 10 2.01 29.81 -3.19
N THR A 11 1.31 29.16 -4.11
CA THR A 11 1.87 28.01 -4.87
C THR A 11 2.94 28.45 -5.87
N GLN A 12 2.75 29.59 -6.57
CA GLN A 12 3.77 30.15 -7.44
C GLN A 12 5.03 30.57 -6.68
N LEU A 13 4.89 31.21 -5.52
CA LEU A 13 6.03 31.61 -4.69
C LEU A 13 6.83 30.41 -4.18
N ARG A 14 6.16 29.32 -3.82
CA ARG A 14 6.81 28.06 -3.42
C ARG A 14 7.57 27.42 -4.59
N ILE A 15 6.99 27.40 -5.80
CA ILE A 15 7.63 26.89 -7.01
C ILE A 15 8.89 27.69 -7.34
N THR A 16 8.81 29.02 -7.31
CA THR A 16 9.96 29.90 -7.60
C THR A 16 11.09 29.70 -6.59
N ARG A 17 10.78 29.62 -5.28
CA ARG A 17 11.77 29.35 -4.23
C ARG A 17 12.41 27.97 -4.38
N LEU A 18 11.67 26.97 -4.84
CA LEU A 18 12.16 25.62 -5.06
C LEU A 18 13.10 25.55 -6.26
N ILE A 19 12.73 26.19 -7.36
CA ILE A 19 13.58 26.29 -8.57
C ILE A 19 14.88 27.04 -8.24
N LEU A 20 14.81 28.14 -7.48
CA LEU A 20 15.99 28.87 -7.04
C LEU A 20 16.92 28.04 -6.14
N LYS A 21 16.36 27.21 -5.24
CA LYS A 21 17.15 26.27 -4.42
C LYS A 21 17.81 25.18 -5.28
N LEU A 22 17.12 24.66 -6.29
CA LEU A 22 17.68 23.66 -7.21
C LEU A 22 18.77 24.26 -8.11
N ILE A 23 18.57 25.46 -8.61
CA ILE A 23 19.61 26.22 -9.35
C ILE A 23 20.82 26.47 -8.46
N GLY A 24 20.59 26.85 -7.19
CA GLY A 24 21.67 27.01 -6.19
C GLY A 24 22.40 25.70 -5.90
N LEU A 25 21.70 24.57 -5.77
CA LEU A 25 22.28 23.24 -5.56
C LEU A 25 23.07 22.76 -6.78
N PHE A 26 22.55 23.05 -7.98
CA PHE A 26 23.24 22.76 -9.24
C PHE A 26 24.49 23.61 -9.41
N GLY A 27 24.40 24.92 -9.11
CA GLY A 27 25.56 25.81 -9.08
C GLY A 27 26.60 25.39 -8.06
N LEU A 28 26.18 24.91 -6.88
CA LEU A 28 27.06 24.36 -5.86
C LEU A 28 27.74 23.05 -6.33
N MET A 29 27.00 22.14 -6.99
CA MET A 29 27.57 20.93 -7.58
C MET A 29 28.56 21.23 -8.70
N LEU A 30 28.25 22.18 -9.60
CA LEU A 30 29.17 22.65 -10.64
C LEU A 30 30.39 23.33 -10.02
N SER A 31 30.24 24.11 -8.98
CA SER A 31 31.34 24.73 -8.25
C SER A 31 32.18 23.67 -7.50
N LEU A 32 31.55 22.68 -6.89
CA LEU A 32 32.24 21.57 -6.26
C LEU A 32 33.02 20.74 -7.29
N THR A 33 32.50 20.45 -8.46
CA THR A 33 33.23 19.74 -9.51
C THR A 33 34.38 20.57 -10.09
N GLN A 34 34.19 21.89 -10.24
CA GLN A 34 35.30 22.83 -10.58
C GLN A 34 36.33 22.91 -9.43
N HIS A 35 35.88 22.96 -8.17
CA HIS A 35 36.80 22.93 -7.02
C HIS A 35 37.51 21.59 -6.87
N PHE A 36 36.87 20.44 -7.15
CA PHE A 36 37.57 19.16 -7.20
C PHE A 36 38.59 19.08 -8.35
N ALA A 37 38.26 19.64 -9.53
CA ALA A 37 39.23 19.79 -10.63
C ALA A 37 40.33 20.80 -10.28
N PHE A 38 39.99 21.90 -9.60
CA PHE A 38 40.99 22.89 -9.11
C PHE A 38 41.74 22.44 -7.87
N ALA A 39 41.15 21.65 -6.97
CA ALA A 39 41.82 21.07 -5.81
C ALA A 39 42.81 19.96 -6.23
N GLY A 40 42.50 19.21 -7.29
CA GLY A 40 43.49 18.39 -7.96
C GLY A 40 44.65 19.19 -8.54
N ALA A 41 44.36 20.35 -9.12
CA ALA A 41 45.39 21.28 -9.62
C ALA A 41 46.09 22.11 -8.51
N ALA A 42 45.44 22.34 -7.38
CA ALA A 42 46.00 23.09 -6.26
C ALA A 42 46.74 22.21 -5.24
N LEU A 43 46.47 20.91 -5.20
CA LEU A 43 47.33 19.91 -4.50
C LEU A 43 48.61 19.61 -5.27
N THR A 44 48.67 19.89 -6.57
CA THR A 44 49.90 20.09 -7.29
C THR A 44 50.38 21.51 -6.95
N GLY A 45 50.89 21.67 -5.71
CA GLY A 45 51.42 22.91 -5.23
C GLY A 45 52.33 23.51 -6.30
N GLN A 46 52.17 24.82 -6.56
CA GLN A 46 53.29 25.62 -6.98
C GLN A 46 54.46 25.33 -6.00
N SER A 47 55.17 24.28 -6.25
CA SER A 47 56.56 24.25 -5.85
C SER A 47 57.22 25.32 -6.73
N ASN A 48 57.35 26.53 -6.18
CA ASN A 48 58.35 27.47 -6.58
C ASN A 48 59.72 26.89 -6.25
N THR A 49 60.01 25.73 -6.82
CA THR A 49 61.39 25.30 -7.00
C THR A 49 61.73 25.68 -8.44
N THR A 50 62.60 26.65 -8.55
CA THR A 50 63.50 26.89 -9.66
C THR A 50 64.35 25.62 -9.83
N ASP A 51 63.75 24.48 -10.12
CA ASP A 51 64.41 23.22 -10.34
C ASP A 51 64.39 22.90 -11.84
N ALA A 52 65.55 22.69 -12.32
CA ALA A 52 66.04 22.25 -13.60
C ALA A 52 64.96 21.59 -14.46
N ALA A 53 64.36 22.36 -15.35
CA ALA A 53 63.28 21.90 -16.22
C ALA A 53 63.86 20.95 -17.30
N CYS A 54 63.39 19.69 -17.25
CA CYS A 54 63.61 18.79 -18.40
C CYS A 54 62.74 19.24 -19.57
N HIS A 55 63.35 19.44 -20.71
CA HIS A 55 62.69 19.73 -21.99
C HIS A 55 62.50 18.44 -22.78
N PHE A 56 61.26 18.11 -23.09
CA PHE A 56 60.86 16.95 -23.89
C PHE A 56 60.38 17.44 -25.26
N GLN A 57 60.94 16.90 -26.36
CA GLN A 57 60.54 17.27 -27.71
C GLN A 57 60.29 16.03 -28.54
N ILE A 58 59.11 15.93 -29.07
CA ILE A 58 58.73 14.94 -30.11
C ILE A 58 59.22 15.46 -31.45
N GLN A 59 60.12 14.72 -32.07
CA GLN A 59 60.74 15.07 -33.34
C GLN A 59 59.87 14.68 -34.55
N SER A 60 59.34 13.45 -34.52
CA SER A 60 58.47 12.94 -35.58
C SER A 60 57.53 11.86 -35.08
N ILE A 61 56.35 11.82 -35.67
CA ILE A 61 55.38 10.74 -35.44
C ILE A 61 55.03 10.20 -36.81
N GLN A 62 55.21 8.92 -37.01
CA GLN A 62 54.94 8.22 -38.26
C GLN A 62 54.05 7.00 -38.00
N VAL A 63 53.25 6.62 -38.97
CA VAL A 63 52.41 5.43 -38.94
C VAL A 63 52.59 4.63 -40.22
N ALA A 64 52.53 3.30 -40.09
CA ALA A 64 52.54 2.39 -41.23
C ALA A 64 51.57 1.21 -41.00
N GLN A 65 50.91 0.73 -42.02
CA GLN A 65 50.15 -0.51 -41.93
C GLN A 65 51.10 -1.70 -41.78
N ALA A 66 50.71 -2.66 -40.94
CA ALA A 66 51.45 -3.90 -40.82
C ALA A 66 51.34 -4.72 -42.08
N LEU A 67 52.49 -5.28 -42.51
CA LEU A 67 52.59 -6.24 -43.62
C LEU A 67 52.06 -7.62 -43.17
N ALA A 68 52.22 -8.63 -43.99
CA ALA A 68 51.72 -9.99 -43.76
C ALA A 68 52.14 -10.60 -42.41
N ASN A 69 53.30 -10.22 -41.90
CA ASN A 69 53.71 -10.55 -40.53
C ASN A 69 53.33 -9.41 -39.59
N LEU A 70 52.24 -9.55 -38.90
CA LEU A 70 51.63 -8.54 -37.99
C LEU A 70 52.54 -8.16 -36.80
N GLU A 71 53.56 -8.98 -36.48
CA GLU A 71 54.43 -8.77 -35.32
C GLU A 71 55.72 -8.02 -35.69
N GLN A 72 56.06 -7.95 -36.95
CA GLN A 72 57.25 -7.24 -37.44
C GLN A 72 56.97 -5.77 -37.72
N VAL A 73 57.88 -4.91 -37.31
CA VAL A 73 57.84 -3.48 -37.62
C VAL A 73 58.07 -3.28 -39.12
N PRO A 74 57.16 -2.57 -39.83
CA PRO A 74 57.25 -2.32 -41.23
C PRO A 74 58.56 -1.58 -41.56
N GLN A 75 59.26 -2.03 -42.66
CA GLN A 75 60.49 -1.35 -43.14
C GLN A 75 60.19 -0.15 -44.06
N GLN A 76 59.01 -0.14 -44.65
CA GLN A 76 58.54 0.85 -45.64
C GLN A 76 57.06 1.25 -45.39
N GLY A 77 56.63 2.30 -46.08
CA GLY A 77 55.19 2.73 -45.98
C GLY A 77 54.92 3.64 -44.79
N TRP A 78 55.92 4.27 -44.23
CA TRP A 78 55.76 5.21 -43.13
C TRP A 78 55.25 6.57 -43.59
N GLU A 79 54.13 7.02 -43.05
CA GLU A 79 53.51 8.31 -43.28
C GLU A 79 53.58 9.16 -42.03
N THR A 80 53.88 10.47 -42.15
CA THR A 80 53.90 11.40 -41.04
C THR A 80 52.50 11.75 -40.61
N VAL A 81 52.24 11.73 -39.29
CA VAL A 81 50.90 11.97 -38.70
C VAL A 81 50.98 12.90 -37.52
N THR A 82 49.84 13.52 -37.18
CA THR A 82 49.60 14.28 -35.97
C THR A 82 48.70 13.48 -35.03
N LEU A 83 48.98 13.54 -33.72
CA LEU A 83 48.13 12.92 -32.70
C LEU A 83 47.12 13.94 -32.15
N PRO A 84 45.90 13.53 -31.85
CA PRO A 84 45.36 12.18 -31.98
C PRO A 84 45.13 11.81 -33.44
N ASP A 85 45.38 10.55 -33.83
CA ASP A 85 45.18 10.00 -35.12
C ASP A 85 43.99 9.04 -35.15
N ASP A 86 43.18 9.15 -36.23
CA ASP A 86 42.03 8.26 -36.47
C ASP A 86 42.21 7.65 -37.86
N TRP A 87 42.23 6.32 -37.94
CA TRP A 87 42.42 5.61 -39.19
C TRP A 87 41.38 5.89 -40.26
N GLU A 88 40.12 6.23 -39.85
CA GLU A 88 39.03 6.53 -40.75
C GLU A 88 39.33 7.69 -41.71
N THR A 89 40.11 8.65 -41.24
CA THR A 89 40.51 9.79 -42.07
C THR A 89 41.54 9.43 -43.12
N ARG A 90 42.29 8.35 -42.89
CA ARG A 90 43.42 7.96 -43.73
C ARG A 90 43.15 6.68 -44.53
N TRP A 91 42.70 5.64 -43.85
CA TRP A 91 42.50 4.30 -44.41
C TRP A 91 41.05 3.85 -44.22
N LYS A 92 40.17 4.25 -45.10
CA LYS A 92 38.74 3.93 -45.02
C LYS A 92 38.51 2.42 -44.90
N ASN A 93 37.67 2.03 -43.94
CA ASN A 93 37.31 0.62 -43.67
C ASN A 93 38.51 -0.30 -43.36
N TYR A 94 39.62 0.22 -42.86
CA TYR A 94 40.74 -0.60 -42.49
C TYR A 94 40.53 -1.34 -41.17
N THR A 95 40.58 -2.66 -41.21
CA THR A 95 40.65 -3.55 -40.04
C THR A 95 41.96 -4.29 -40.06
N GLY A 96 42.76 -4.17 -39.02
CA GLY A 96 44.06 -4.81 -38.95
C GLY A 96 44.99 -4.22 -37.92
N THR A 97 46.25 -4.21 -38.25
CA THR A 97 47.32 -3.72 -37.37
C THR A 97 48.07 -2.56 -38.05
N ALA A 98 48.33 -1.52 -37.27
CA ALA A 98 49.23 -0.46 -37.68
C ALA A 98 50.31 -0.20 -36.60
N TRP A 99 51.44 0.24 -37.07
CA TRP A 99 52.57 0.59 -36.20
C TRP A 99 52.80 2.09 -36.22
N TYR A 100 52.90 2.68 -35.04
CA TYR A 100 53.29 4.08 -34.82
C TYR A 100 54.73 4.11 -34.35
N LYS A 101 55.54 4.99 -34.97
CA LYS A 101 56.91 5.25 -34.62
C LYS A 101 57.03 6.69 -34.16
N ILE A 102 57.36 6.89 -32.88
CA ILE A 102 57.49 8.19 -32.23
C ILE A 102 58.96 8.39 -31.86
N LYS A 103 59.62 9.31 -32.56
CA LYS A 103 60.97 9.72 -32.22
C LYS A 103 60.91 10.95 -31.33
N TRP A 104 61.62 10.89 -30.24
CA TRP A 104 61.64 11.94 -29.23
C TRP A 104 63.02 12.10 -28.63
N GLN A 105 63.33 13.29 -28.10
CA GLN A 105 64.53 13.60 -27.37
C GLN A 105 64.15 14.33 -26.07
N TYR A 106 65.05 14.25 -25.10
CA TYR A 106 64.92 15.02 -23.89
C TYR A 106 66.27 15.65 -23.53
N GLN A 107 66.22 16.76 -22.83
CA GLN A 107 67.35 17.45 -22.27
C GLN A 107 66.99 17.85 -20.85
N CYS A 108 67.73 17.31 -19.87
CA CYS A 108 67.54 17.62 -18.44
C CYS A 108 68.82 18.22 -17.90
N ASP A 109 68.68 19.23 -17.04
CA ASP A 109 69.81 19.85 -16.37
C ASP A 109 70.37 18.99 -15.23
N GLN A 110 69.60 18.03 -14.73
CA GLN A 110 70.08 17.05 -13.72
C GLN A 110 70.05 15.64 -14.31
N GLU A 111 71.10 14.91 -14.14
CA GLU A 111 71.20 13.49 -14.47
C GLU A 111 70.35 12.67 -13.49
N ASN A 112 69.58 11.71 -13.98
CA ASN A 112 68.76 10.72 -13.25
C ASN A 112 67.36 11.15 -12.74
N GLN A 113 66.72 12.15 -13.35
CA GLN A 113 65.29 12.32 -13.09
C GLN A 113 64.46 11.21 -13.82
N PRO A 114 63.51 10.56 -13.13
CA PRO A 114 62.68 9.53 -13.75
C PRO A 114 61.75 10.14 -14.82
N VAL A 115 61.90 9.69 -16.04
CA VAL A 115 61.09 10.10 -17.22
C VAL A 115 59.91 9.17 -17.36
N ALA A 116 58.76 9.72 -17.65
CA ALA A 116 57.54 8.92 -17.91
C ALA A 116 56.93 9.25 -19.27
N LEU A 117 56.23 8.24 -19.78
CA LEU A 117 55.40 8.25 -21.00
C LEU A 117 53.95 8.16 -20.59
N LEU A 118 53.09 9.04 -21.10
CA LEU A 118 51.65 8.98 -21.02
C LEU A 118 51.09 8.77 -22.45
N ILE A 119 50.24 7.76 -22.61
CA ILE A 119 49.44 7.56 -23.81
C ILE A 119 47.96 7.65 -23.39
N GLU A 120 47.25 8.64 -23.89
CA GLU A 120 45.86 8.90 -23.49
C GLU A 120 44.89 7.80 -23.90
N ARG A 121 45.10 7.19 -25.08
CA ARG A 121 44.31 6.04 -25.55
C ARG A 121 45.07 5.25 -26.65
N ILE A 122 44.86 3.94 -26.63
CA ILE A 122 45.21 3.03 -27.71
C ILE A 122 43.93 2.36 -28.19
N ASN A 123 43.48 2.67 -29.38
CA ASN A 123 42.15 2.24 -29.80
C ASN A 123 42.27 1.16 -30.91
N ILE A 124 42.01 -0.14 -30.65
CA ILE A 124 41.29 -0.79 -29.53
C ILE A 124 42.26 -1.47 -28.57
N ALA A 125 43.22 -2.22 -29.05
CA ALA A 125 44.21 -2.96 -28.31
C ALA A 125 45.61 -2.64 -28.87
N GLY A 126 46.66 -2.79 -28.04
CA GLY A 126 47.99 -2.53 -28.55
C GLY A 126 49.13 -3.08 -27.69
N THR A 127 50.33 -2.84 -28.22
CA THR A 127 51.62 -3.14 -27.59
C THR A 127 52.50 -1.92 -27.68
N VAL A 128 53.23 -1.60 -26.64
CA VAL A 128 54.15 -0.45 -26.56
C VAL A 128 55.56 -0.95 -26.30
N TYR A 129 56.49 -0.43 -27.08
CA TYR A 129 57.94 -0.70 -26.95
C TYR A 129 58.67 0.61 -26.77
N SER A 130 59.70 0.61 -25.95
CA SER A 130 60.65 1.71 -25.77
C SER A 130 62.04 1.23 -26.17
N ASN A 131 62.63 1.88 -27.21
CA ASN A 131 63.93 1.51 -27.76
C ASN A 131 64.09 -0.02 -28.00
N ASN A 132 63.08 -0.65 -28.63
CA ASN A 132 62.94 -2.08 -28.91
C ASN A 132 62.67 -2.98 -27.67
N GLU A 133 62.58 -2.47 -26.47
CA GLU A 133 62.20 -3.25 -25.30
C GLU A 133 60.67 -3.20 -25.11
N LEU A 134 60.05 -4.34 -24.79
CA LEU A 134 58.62 -4.43 -24.54
C LEU A 134 58.29 -3.71 -23.23
N LEU A 135 57.49 -2.63 -23.33
CA LEU A 135 57.03 -1.87 -22.18
C LEU A 135 55.64 -2.34 -21.72
N TRP A 136 54.76 -2.64 -22.72
CA TRP A 136 53.39 -3.07 -22.42
C TRP A 136 52.79 -3.89 -23.58
N LYS A 137 51.93 -4.84 -23.19
CA LYS A 137 51.10 -5.60 -24.13
C LYS A 137 49.70 -5.78 -23.51
N ASP A 138 48.65 -5.47 -24.28
CA ASP A 138 47.30 -5.77 -23.92
C ASP A 138 47.04 -7.29 -23.81
N LYS A 139 46.11 -7.68 -22.97
CA LYS A 139 45.79 -9.10 -22.69
C LYS A 139 45.44 -9.91 -23.92
N SER A 140 44.72 -9.31 -24.87
CA SER A 140 44.39 -9.94 -26.16
C SER A 140 44.54 -8.96 -27.31
N LEU A 141 45.31 -9.38 -28.30
CA LEU A 141 45.50 -8.68 -29.56
C LEU A 141 44.82 -9.41 -30.75
N VAL A 142 44.09 -10.46 -30.45
CA VAL A 142 43.28 -11.25 -31.38
C VAL A 142 41.86 -11.27 -30.88
N GLU A 143 40.87 -11.38 -31.75
CA GLU A 143 39.47 -11.46 -31.30
C GLU A 143 39.27 -12.63 -30.32
N PRO A 144 38.65 -12.38 -29.16
CA PRO A 144 38.08 -11.11 -28.66
C PRO A 144 39.15 -10.12 -28.22
N LEU A 145 39.23 -8.96 -28.88
CA LEU A 145 40.22 -7.91 -28.59
C LEU A 145 40.05 -7.28 -27.20
N SER A 146 41.17 -6.93 -26.57
CA SER A 146 41.14 -6.04 -25.40
C SER A 146 40.55 -4.68 -25.82
N ARG A 147 39.85 -4.03 -24.87
CA ARG A 147 39.13 -2.77 -25.15
C ARG A 147 39.76 -1.62 -24.37
N SER A 148 40.89 -1.12 -24.90
CA SER A 148 41.70 -0.11 -24.20
C SER A 148 41.45 1.31 -24.70
N TRP A 149 40.40 1.53 -25.46
CA TRP A 149 40.10 2.78 -26.16
C TRP A 149 39.87 3.98 -25.18
N ASN A 150 39.43 3.71 -23.97
CA ASN A 150 39.18 4.75 -22.93
C ASN A 150 40.03 4.50 -21.66
N MET A 151 41.28 4.07 -21.85
CA MET A 151 42.19 3.76 -20.73
C MET A 151 43.47 4.55 -20.88
N PRO A 152 43.62 5.71 -20.19
CA PRO A 152 44.89 6.41 -20.11
C PRO A 152 45.95 5.53 -19.44
N ARG A 153 47.15 5.51 -20.02
CA ARG A 153 48.24 4.66 -19.54
C ARG A 153 49.50 5.46 -19.34
N TYR A 154 50.19 5.14 -18.30
CA TYR A 154 51.42 5.78 -17.88
C TYR A 154 52.47 4.72 -17.53
N TRP A 155 53.68 4.97 -17.94
CA TRP A 155 54.84 4.13 -17.63
C TRP A 155 56.05 5.00 -17.29
N VAL A 156 56.73 4.68 -16.22
CA VAL A 156 58.09 5.22 -15.96
C VAL A 156 59.06 4.45 -16.87
N LEU A 157 59.77 5.18 -17.68
CA LEU A 157 60.75 4.58 -18.59
C LEU A 157 62.01 4.21 -17.81
N PRO A 158 62.52 2.96 -17.96
CA PRO A 158 63.74 2.57 -17.28
C PRO A 158 64.94 3.45 -17.73
N ALA A 159 65.70 3.98 -16.81
CA ALA A 159 66.85 4.83 -17.13
C ALA A 159 67.87 4.12 -18.03
N THR A 160 67.98 2.79 -17.90
CA THR A 160 68.84 1.95 -18.75
C THR A 160 68.38 1.83 -20.19
N SER A 161 67.11 2.06 -20.46
CA SER A 161 66.56 1.98 -21.83
C SER A 161 66.47 3.34 -22.53
N ILE A 162 66.77 4.44 -21.85
CA ILE A 162 66.76 5.79 -22.41
C ILE A 162 68.14 6.21 -22.86
N GLN A 163 68.22 6.70 -24.12
CA GLN A 163 69.44 7.19 -24.72
C GLN A 163 69.46 8.72 -24.69
N ASN A 164 70.65 9.30 -24.46
CA ASN A 164 70.84 10.77 -24.27
C ASN A 164 70.50 11.62 -25.48
N GLN A 165 70.44 11.08 -26.71
CA GLN A 165 70.26 11.90 -27.91
C GLN A 165 68.97 11.59 -28.68
N GLN A 166 68.62 10.35 -28.84
CA GLN A 166 67.49 9.96 -29.66
C GLN A 166 66.79 8.71 -29.14
N ASN A 167 65.52 8.81 -28.82
CA ASN A 167 64.70 7.71 -28.28
C ASN A 167 63.56 7.43 -29.25
N GLU A 168 63.13 6.18 -29.27
CA GLU A 168 62.04 5.73 -30.11
C GLU A 168 60.99 4.98 -29.27
N ILE A 169 59.73 5.38 -29.38
CA ILE A 169 58.58 4.60 -28.91
C ILE A 169 57.87 3.99 -30.11
N LEU A 170 57.75 2.67 -30.11
CA LEU A 170 56.93 1.97 -31.10
C LEU A 170 55.62 1.52 -30.46
N VAL A 171 54.50 1.88 -31.09
CA VAL A 171 53.16 1.47 -30.61
C VAL A 171 52.50 0.66 -31.73
N ARG A 172 52.32 -0.60 -31.45
CA ARG A 172 51.50 -1.48 -32.32
C ARG A 172 50.04 -1.33 -31.92
N VAL A 173 49.16 -0.92 -32.81
CA VAL A 173 47.75 -0.78 -32.60
C VAL A 173 47.02 -1.82 -33.44
N VAL A 174 46.12 -2.59 -32.80
CA VAL A 174 45.21 -3.51 -33.43
C VAL A 174 43.83 -2.89 -33.35
N GLY A 175 43.18 -2.70 -34.53
CA GLY A 175 41.94 -1.98 -34.65
C GLY A 175 40.94 -2.61 -35.60
N VAL A 176 39.70 -2.19 -35.48
CA VAL A 176 38.57 -2.59 -36.31
C VAL A 176 37.97 -1.35 -36.95
N ALA A 177 37.73 -1.38 -38.25
CA ALA A 177 37.24 -0.25 -39.04
C ALA A 177 36.03 0.50 -38.45
N SER A 178 35.09 -0.24 -37.90
CA SER A 178 33.85 0.33 -37.33
C SER A 178 34.00 1.01 -35.95
N GLN A 179 35.21 1.12 -35.41
CA GLN A 179 35.42 1.57 -34.02
C GLN A 179 36.46 2.72 -33.88
N HIS A 180 36.64 3.54 -34.92
CA HIS A 180 37.56 4.70 -34.91
C HIS A 180 38.94 4.34 -34.31
N SER A 181 39.56 3.32 -34.93
CA SER A 181 40.86 2.81 -34.48
C SER A 181 41.97 3.85 -34.68
N GLY A 182 42.96 3.89 -33.81
CA GLY A 182 44.04 4.86 -33.89
C GLY A 182 44.77 5.06 -32.53
N LEU A 183 45.57 6.15 -32.46
CA LEU A 183 46.40 6.47 -31.32
C LEU A 183 46.02 7.86 -30.77
N GLY A 184 45.81 7.97 -29.48
CA GLY A 184 45.59 9.23 -28.76
C GLY A 184 46.86 10.05 -28.58
N LYS A 185 46.73 11.19 -27.87
CA LYS A 185 47.88 12.04 -27.60
C LYS A 185 48.92 11.29 -26.76
N ILE A 186 50.17 11.61 -27.02
CA ILE A 186 51.34 11.12 -26.30
C ILE A 186 51.99 12.30 -25.61
N LYS A 187 52.41 12.13 -24.36
CA LYS A 187 53.14 13.13 -23.59
C LYS A 187 54.31 12.46 -22.92
N PHE A 188 55.42 13.17 -22.84
CA PHE A 188 56.61 12.83 -22.05
C PHE A 188 56.76 13.89 -20.96
N GLY A 189 57.27 13.52 -19.83
CA GLY A 189 57.51 14.45 -18.72
C GLY A 189 58.19 13.77 -17.56
N GLN A 190 58.35 14.53 -16.48
CA GLN A 190 58.80 13.98 -15.21
C GLN A 190 57.74 13.01 -14.68
N ALA A 191 58.18 11.95 -14.02
CA ALA A 191 57.30 10.86 -13.61
C ALA A 191 56.15 11.34 -12.72
N GLU A 192 56.40 12.27 -11.81
CA GLU A 192 55.37 12.82 -10.92
C GLU A 192 54.33 13.63 -11.65
N ASP A 193 54.71 14.53 -12.55
CA ASP A 193 53.79 15.34 -13.35
C ASP A 193 52.90 14.50 -14.27
N ILE A 194 53.51 13.50 -14.90
CA ILE A 194 52.80 12.59 -15.79
C ILE A 194 51.86 11.67 -15.02
N ALA A 195 52.24 11.22 -13.81
CA ALA A 195 51.38 10.45 -12.92
C ALA A 195 50.11 11.26 -12.53
N ASN A 196 50.31 12.51 -12.11
CA ASN A 196 49.21 13.40 -11.75
C ASN A 196 48.23 13.63 -12.93
N GLN A 197 48.77 13.83 -14.15
CA GLN A 197 47.96 13.96 -15.37
C GLN A 197 47.22 12.66 -15.69
N GLN A 198 47.84 11.52 -15.51
CA GLN A 198 47.18 10.22 -15.72
C GLN A 198 46.07 9.99 -14.71
N ASP A 199 46.28 10.30 -13.42
CA ASP A 199 45.26 10.16 -12.39
C ASP A 199 44.05 11.05 -12.66
N GLN A 200 44.28 12.29 -13.11
CA GLN A 200 43.21 13.17 -13.54
C GLN A 200 42.43 12.58 -14.73
N LEU A 201 43.09 12.11 -15.77
CA LEU A 201 42.47 11.50 -16.93
C LEU A 201 41.69 10.23 -16.57
N VAL A 202 42.21 9.39 -15.69
CA VAL A 202 41.51 8.20 -15.21
C VAL A 202 40.27 8.59 -14.41
N PHE A 203 40.39 9.60 -13.54
CA PHE A 203 39.25 10.11 -12.80
C PHE A 203 38.14 10.60 -13.73
N GLU A 204 38.49 11.47 -14.70
CA GLU A 204 37.53 12.07 -15.63
C GLU A 204 36.88 11.05 -16.58
N ARG A 205 37.71 10.14 -17.15
CA ARG A 205 37.24 9.23 -18.24
C ARG A 205 36.72 7.89 -17.73
N ARG A 206 37.07 7.47 -16.52
CA ARG A 206 36.69 6.16 -16.00
C ARG A 206 35.97 6.22 -14.67
N THR A 207 36.56 6.88 -13.64
CA THR A 207 36.02 6.87 -12.29
C THR A 207 34.66 7.55 -12.22
N LEU A 208 34.50 8.69 -12.88
CA LEU A 208 33.20 9.39 -12.94
C LEU A 208 32.11 8.56 -13.64
N PHE A 209 32.47 7.86 -14.73
CA PHE A 209 31.53 6.95 -15.41
C PHE A 209 31.18 5.72 -14.57
N PHE A 210 32.13 5.18 -13.82
CA PHE A 210 31.90 4.09 -12.90
C PHE A 210 30.92 4.50 -11.79
N ILE A 211 31.13 5.66 -11.17
CA ILE A 211 30.23 6.24 -10.18
C ILE A 211 28.82 6.47 -10.79
N ASN A 212 28.76 7.01 -12.02
CA ASN A 212 27.51 7.19 -12.75
C ASN A 212 26.74 5.87 -12.91
N ILE A 213 27.41 4.79 -13.32
CA ILE A 213 26.79 3.47 -13.51
C ILE A 213 26.23 2.95 -12.18
N ILE A 214 27.00 3.03 -11.10
CA ILE A 214 26.58 2.56 -9.78
C ILE A 214 25.32 3.33 -9.33
N ILE A 215 25.35 4.66 -9.36
CA ILE A 215 24.23 5.49 -8.95
C ILE A 215 23.00 5.17 -9.81
N THR A 216 23.16 5.09 -11.14
CA THR A 216 22.08 4.78 -12.05
C THR A 216 21.46 3.42 -11.77
N PHE A 217 22.32 2.41 -11.51
CA PHE A 217 21.86 1.06 -11.20
C PHE A 217 21.05 1.01 -9.89
N VAL A 218 21.57 1.65 -8.82
CA VAL A 218 20.89 1.69 -7.51
C VAL A 218 19.54 2.40 -7.61
N VAL A 219 19.51 3.58 -8.24
CA VAL A 219 18.27 4.36 -8.37
C VAL A 219 17.28 3.67 -9.32
N GLY A 220 17.79 3.05 -10.39
CA GLY A 220 16.98 2.23 -11.30
C GLY A 220 16.35 1.03 -10.61
N THR A 221 17.14 0.31 -9.79
CA THR A 221 16.64 -0.83 -9.00
C THR A 221 15.58 -0.38 -8.01
N THR A 222 15.78 0.75 -7.34
CA THR A 222 14.78 1.33 -6.43
C THR A 222 13.47 1.65 -7.17
N GLY A 223 13.56 2.30 -8.33
CA GLY A 223 12.39 2.58 -9.17
C GLY A 223 11.67 1.30 -9.62
N PHE A 224 12.42 0.31 -10.07
CA PHE A 224 11.87 -0.97 -10.50
C PHE A 224 11.19 -1.72 -9.34
N THR A 225 11.76 -1.69 -8.14
CA THR A 225 11.20 -2.27 -6.93
C THR A 225 9.89 -1.59 -6.53
N ILE A 226 9.82 -0.26 -6.60
CA ILE A 226 8.57 0.47 -6.38
C ILE A 226 7.48 0.00 -7.35
N TRP A 227 7.80 -0.16 -8.62
CA TRP A 227 6.84 -0.67 -9.61
C TRP A 227 6.45 -2.13 -9.35
N LEU A 228 7.37 -2.96 -8.86
CA LEU A 228 7.08 -4.36 -8.55
C LEU A 228 5.99 -4.50 -7.47
N PHE A 229 6.06 -3.68 -6.42
CA PHE A 229 5.08 -3.64 -5.35
C PHE A 229 3.82 -2.82 -5.70
N ARG A 230 3.95 -1.80 -6.58
CA ARG A 230 2.86 -0.93 -6.98
C ARG A 230 2.73 -0.87 -8.50
N ARG A 231 2.16 -1.91 -9.08
CA ARG A 231 2.00 -2.07 -10.55
C ARG A 231 1.25 -0.91 -11.23
N GLN A 232 0.48 -0.14 -10.48
CA GLN A 232 -0.21 1.05 -10.99
C GLN A 232 0.75 2.17 -11.34
N GLU A 233 1.92 2.23 -10.69
CA GLU A 233 2.95 3.24 -10.90
C GLU A 233 3.87 2.88 -12.10
N LYS A 234 3.27 2.77 -13.29
CA LYS A 234 3.96 2.34 -14.53
C LYS A 234 5.19 3.17 -14.86
N ALA A 235 5.22 4.45 -14.49
CA ALA A 235 6.36 5.34 -14.73
C ALA A 235 7.64 4.80 -14.08
N PHE A 236 7.58 4.29 -12.85
CA PHE A 236 8.76 3.77 -12.16
C PHE A 236 9.30 2.48 -12.78
N GLY A 237 8.43 1.63 -13.35
CA GLY A 237 8.86 0.46 -14.09
C GLY A 237 9.66 0.84 -15.35
N TRP A 238 9.16 1.80 -16.12
CA TRP A 238 9.88 2.33 -17.29
C TRP A 238 11.17 3.04 -16.89
N PHE A 239 11.19 3.75 -15.76
CA PHE A 239 12.41 4.38 -15.24
C PHE A 239 13.47 3.34 -14.87
N GLY A 240 13.10 2.26 -14.16
CA GLY A 240 14.01 1.18 -13.84
C GLY A 240 14.63 0.55 -15.10
N LEU A 241 13.79 0.24 -16.10
CA LEU A 241 14.25 -0.32 -17.37
C LEU A 241 15.19 0.64 -18.13
N THR A 242 14.84 1.93 -18.15
CA THR A 242 15.70 2.99 -18.73
C THR A 242 17.07 2.99 -18.05
N SER A 243 17.10 2.93 -16.73
CA SER A 243 18.34 2.93 -15.94
C SER A 243 19.22 1.70 -16.20
N PHE A 244 18.62 0.52 -16.32
CA PHE A 244 19.36 -0.70 -16.64
C PHE A 244 19.94 -0.66 -18.05
N LEU A 245 19.17 -0.20 -19.04
CA LEU A 245 19.65 -0.08 -20.41
C LEU A 245 20.77 0.96 -20.55
N TRP A 246 20.68 2.08 -19.82
CA TRP A 246 21.74 3.06 -19.72
C TRP A 246 23.02 2.47 -19.08
N ALA A 247 22.88 1.74 -17.98
CA ALA A 247 24.02 1.11 -17.32
C ALA A 247 24.72 0.10 -18.23
N LEU A 248 23.96 -0.68 -19.03
CA LEU A 248 24.51 -1.60 -20.02
C LEU A 248 25.24 -0.86 -21.17
N PHE A 249 24.67 0.25 -21.64
CA PHE A 249 25.32 1.10 -22.64
C PHE A 249 26.61 1.72 -22.08
N ALA A 250 26.55 2.31 -20.89
CA ALA A 250 27.67 3.00 -20.26
C ALA A 250 28.79 2.03 -19.82
N TYR A 251 28.46 0.77 -19.50
CA TYR A 251 29.43 -0.27 -19.19
C TYR A 251 30.49 -0.42 -20.28
N ASN A 252 30.11 -0.23 -21.55
CA ASN A 252 31.04 -0.25 -22.68
C ASN A 252 32.16 0.79 -22.56
N ILE A 253 31.94 1.91 -21.88
CA ILE A 253 32.91 3.00 -21.71
C ILE A 253 34.03 2.61 -20.75
N ILE A 254 33.71 1.82 -19.72
CA ILE A 254 34.69 1.42 -18.68
C ILE A 254 35.26 0.02 -18.90
N SER A 255 34.62 -0.81 -19.72
CA SER A 255 35.01 -2.20 -19.93
C SER A 255 36.32 -2.28 -20.74
N THR A 256 37.31 -2.97 -20.20
CA THR A 256 38.58 -3.29 -20.89
C THR A 256 38.61 -4.73 -21.41
N ILE A 257 37.61 -5.53 -21.10
CA ILE A 257 37.50 -6.93 -21.46
C ILE A 257 36.16 -7.12 -22.21
N PRO A 258 36.12 -7.89 -23.29
CA PRO A 258 34.91 -8.09 -24.12
C PRO A 258 33.91 -9.07 -23.48
N ILE A 259 33.63 -8.93 -22.18
CA ILE A 259 32.64 -9.73 -21.47
C ILE A 259 31.32 -8.93 -21.43
N PRO A 260 30.17 -9.53 -21.67
CA PRO A 260 29.88 -10.96 -21.95
C PRO A 260 29.97 -11.37 -23.43
N PHE A 261 30.40 -10.49 -24.32
CA PHE A 261 30.38 -10.70 -25.76
C PHE A 261 31.77 -11.08 -26.30
N THR A 262 31.80 -12.06 -27.19
CA THR A 262 33.04 -12.68 -27.70
C THR A 262 33.62 -11.98 -28.93
N ASP A 263 32.94 -10.96 -29.48
CA ASP A 263 33.32 -10.29 -30.73
C ASP A 263 33.15 -8.77 -30.60
N SER A 264 34.14 -8.02 -31.07
CA SER A 264 34.15 -6.55 -31.07
C SER A 264 32.98 -5.95 -31.88
N ILE A 265 32.61 -6.58 -32.99
CA ILE A 265 31.50 -6.14 -33.84
C ILE A 265 30.17 -6.37 -33.18
N VAL A 266 29.95 -7.57 -32.62
CA VAL A 266 28.74 -7.90 -31.86
C VAL A 266 28.58 -6.95 -30.70
N THR A 267 29.65 -6.66 -29.97
CA THR A 267 29.64 -5.70 -28.85
C THR A 267 29.23 -4.30 -29.32
N ALA A 268 29.76 -3.81 -30.45
CA ALA A 268 29.38 -2.50 -30.97
C ALA A 268 27.90 -2.42 -31.36
N ARG A 269 27.36 -3.47 -32.02
CA ARG A 269 25.93 -3.57 -32.35
C ARG A 269 25.05 -3.57 -31.10
N LEU A 270 25.33 -4.44 -30.12
CA LEU A 270 24.55 -4.57 -28.91
C LEU A 270 24.61 -3.31 -28.05
N ASN A 271 25.72 -2.63 -28.01
CA ASN A 271 25.83 -1.35 -27.31
C ASN A 271 24.84 -0.32 -27.86
N LEU A 272 24.66 -0.21 -29.16
CA LEU A 272 23.66 0.68 -29.75
C LEU A 272 22.23 0.16 -29.61
N VAL A 273 22.02 -1.15 -29.57
CA VAL A 273 20.70 -1.72 -29.21
C VAL A 273 20.28 -1.25 -27.81
N PHE A 274 21.22 -1.27 -26.86
CA PHE A 274 20.96 -0.74 -25.50
C PHE A 274 20.67 0.77 -25.51
N LEU A 275 21.35 1.55 -26.36
CA LEU A 275 21.08 2.98 -26.50
C LEU A 275 19.68 3.26 -27.07
N VAL A 276 19.29 2.54 -28.15
CA VAL A 276 17.94 2.65 -28.73
C VAL A 276 16.87 2.26 -27.70
N GLY A 277 17.07 1.15 -26.99
CA GLY A 277 16.20 0.72 -25.91
C GLY A 277 16.09 1.75 -24.79
N TYR A 278 17.22 2.34 -24.38
CA TYR A 278 17.28 3.42 -23.40
C TYR A 278 16.41 4.61 -23.82
N THR A 279 16.60 5.14 -25.03
CA THR A 279 15.86 6.31 -25.50
C THR A 279 14.37 6.02 -25.66
N TYR A 280 14.01 4.83 -26.13
CA TYR A 280 12.62 4.36 -26.18
C TYR A 280 11.97 4.32 -24.79
N CYS A 281 12.62 3.65 -23.82
CA CYS A 281 12.10 3.53 -22.47
C CYS A 281 12.04 4.89 -21.75
N LEU A 282 13.00 5.80 -22.01
CA LEU A 282 13.01 7.16 -21.47
C LEU A 282 11.79 7.96 -21.93
N CYS A 283 11.40 7.84 -23.21
CA CYS A 283 10.19 8.49 -23.71
C CYS A 283 8.94 7.97 -22.99
N LEU A 284 8.81 6.66 -22.86
CA LEU A 284 7.69 6.05 -22.16
C LEU A 284 7.67 6.44 -20.68
N PHE A 285 8.83 6.45 -20.01
CA PHE A 285 8.96 6.94 -18.65
C PHE A 285 8.42 8.37 -18.54
N ALA A 286 8.92 9.29 -19.35
CA ALA A 286 8.56 10.70 -19.33
C ALA A 286 7.04 10.90 -19.51
N TRP A 287 6.45 10.24 -20.48
CA TRP A 287 5.02 10.38 -20.79
C TRP A 287 4.14 9.75 -19.71
N ARG A 288 4.49 8.56 -19.18
CA ARG A 288 3.79 7.93 -18.05
C ARG A 288 3.92 8.73 -16.76
N PHE A 289 5.08 9.34 -16.54
CA PHE A 289 5.30 10.20 -15.40
C PHE A 289 4.36 11.43 -15.40
N ALA A 290 4.10 11.98 -16.58
CA ALA A 290 3.12 13.05 -16.77
C ALA A 290 1.65 12.56 -16.83
N ASN A 291 1.39 11.26 -16.57
CA ASN A 291 0.07 10.62 -16.71
C ASN A 291 -0.54 10.86 -18.11
N ARG A 292 0.27 10.62 -19.16
CA ARG A 292 -0.16 10.75 -20.56
C ARG A 292 0.11 9.47 -21.33
N HIS A 293 -0.81 9.20 -22.24
CA HIS A 293 -0.74 8.16 -23.26
C HIS A 293 -0.85 8.81 -24.63
N TYR A 294 0.11 8.48 -25.52
CA TYR A 294 0.14 8.95 -26.90
C TYR A 294 0.24 7.74 -27.84
N PRO A 295 -0.83 6.95 -28.03
CA PRO A 295 -0.76 5.64 -28.67
C PRO A 295 -0.14 5.68 -30.07
N TYR A 296 -0.47 6.69 -30.89
CA TYR A 296 0.11 6.86 -32.21
C TYR A 296 1.61 7.15 -32.18
N LEU A 297 2.04 8.02 -31.26
CA LEU A 297 3.45 8.39 -31.10
C LEU A 297 4.25 7.24 -30.52
N GLU A 298 3.68 6.48 -29.58
CA GLU A 298 4.28 5.27 -29.00
C GLU A 298 4.45 4.17 -30.06
N CYS A 299 3.43 3.96 -30.89
CA CYS A 299 3.50 3.00 -31.99
C CYS A 299 4.57 3.42 -33.05
N LEU A 300 4.60 4.70 -33.40
CA LEU A 300 5.61 5.24 -34.33
C LEU A 300 7.01 5.08 -33.73
N LEU A 301 7.20 5.41 -32.46
CA LEU A 301 8.49 5.27 -31.77
C LEU A 301 8.92 3.80 -31.71
N LEU A 302 8.01 2.89 -31.40
CA LEU A 302 8.28 1.45 -31.42
C LEU A 302 8.70 0.97 -32.81
N LEU A 303 7.95 1.35 -33.83
CA LEU A 303 8.22 0.97 -35.20
C LEU A 303 9.61 1.48 -35.66
N THR A 304 9.90 2.78 -35.44
CA THR A 304 11.19 3.37 -35.85
C THR A 304 12.36 2.78 -35.06
N SER A 305 12.18 2.51 -33.77
CA SER A 305 13.20 1.84 -32.93
C SER A 305 13.45 0.40 -33.38
N THR A 306 12.39 -0.34 -33.73
CA THR A 306 12.51 -1.70 -34.27
C THR A 306 13.21 -1.71 -35.61
N ILE A 307 12.90 -0.77 -36.49
CA ILE A 307 13.59 -0.62 -37.80
C ILE A 307 15.07 -0.29 -37.59
N ALA A 308 15.39 0.63 -36.63
CA ALA A 308 16.77 0.98 -36.31
C ALA A 308 17.56 -0.22 -35.78
N ILE A 309 16.98 -1.01 -34.91
CA ILE A 309 17.59 -2.24 -34.36
C ILE A 309 17.76 -3.28 -35.51
N ALA A 310 16.74 -3.50 -36.32
CA ALA A 310 16.81 -4.45 -37.44
C ALA A 310 17.89 -4.03 -38.46
N ALA A 311 17.93 -2.74 -38.85
CA ALA A 311 18.96 -2.20 -39.72
C ALA A 311 20.35 -2.46 -39.13
N LEU A 312 20.55 -2.19 -37.82
CA LEU A 312 21.83 -2.39 -37.17
C LEU A 312 22.28 -3.86 -37.17
N LEU A 313 21.35 -4.80 -36.90
CA LEU A 313 21.65 -6.23 -36.81
C LEU A 313 21.89 -6.87 -38.22
N LEU A 314 21.17 -6.41 -39.23
CA LEU A 314 21.22 -6.98 -40.58
C LEU A 314 22.26 -6.35 -41.49
N THR A 315 22.80 -5.17 -41.16
CA THR A 315 23.77 -4.48 -42.03
C THR A 315 25.07 -5.28 -42.13
N PRO A 316 25.57 -5.53 -43.37
CA PRO A 316 26.87 -6.14 -43.63
C PRO A 316 28.03 -5.30 -43.03
N ILE A 317 29.16 -5.94 -42.75
CA ILE A 317 30.34 -5.32 -42.11
C ILE A 317 30.83 -4.08 -42.89
N ASN A 318 30.81 -4.13 -44.18
CA ASN A 318 31.27 -3.03 -45.07
C ASN A 318 30.48 -1.71 -44.89
N TYR A 319 29.24 -1.78 -44.40
CA TYR A 319 28.38 -0.61 -44.17
C TYR A 319 28.10 -0.39 -42.67
N LEU A 320 28.73 -1.19 -41.81
CA LEU A 320 28.43 -1.21 -40.37
C LEU A 320 28.66 0.15 -39.70
N GLU A 321 29.75 0.83 -40.02
CA GLU A 321 30.08 2.15 -39.46
C GLU A 321 29.00 3.19 -39.77
N ARG A 322 28.52 3.26 -41.02
CA ARG A 322 27.41 4.15 -41.37
C ARG A 322 26.14 3.81 -40.62
N SER A 323 25.85 2.51 -40.46
CA SER A 323 24.71 2.04 -39.68
C SER A 323 24.83 2.42 -38.20
N LEU A 324 26.00 2.20 -37.60
CA LEU A 324 26.30 2.59 -36.22
C LEU A 324 26.09 4.10 -36.02
N SER A 325 26.69 4.92 -36.86
CA SER A 325 26.58 6.39 -36.80
C SER A 325 25.14 6.86 -37.03
N SER A 326 24.40 6.27 -37.98
CA SER A 326 23.00 6.62 -38.22
C SER A 326 22.08 6.28 -37.06
N VAL A 327 22.25 5.11 -36.44
CA VAL A 327 21.46 4.68 -35.27
C VAL A 327 21.83 5.49 -34.04
N PHE A 328 23.10 5.84 -33.84
CA PHE A 328 23.52 6.76 -32.80
C PHE A 328 22.86 8.13 -32.94
N PHE A 329 22.90 8.71 -34.14
CA PHE A 329 22.26 9.98 -34.48
C PHE A 329 20.73 9.91 -34.28
N TYR A 330 20.07 8.83 -34.74
CA TYR A 330 18.65 8.58 -34.49
C TYR A 330 18.34 8.62 -33.00
N SER A 331 19.11 7.91 -32.20
CA SER A 331 18.90 7.86 -30.73
C SER A 331 19.05 9.24 -30.12
N GLY A 332 20.04 10.02 -30.53
CA GLY A 332 20.23 11.41 -30.09
C GLY A 332 19.05 12.31 -30.46
N MET A 333 18.53 12.19 -31.69
CA MET A 333 17.36 12.95 -32.14
C MET A 333 16.09 12.61 -31.37
N VAL A 334 15.85 11.31 -31.10
CA VAL A 334 14.74 10.86 -30.28
C VAL A 334 14.87 11.41 -28.84
N PHE A 335 16.07 11.40 -28.30
CA PHE A 335 16.33 11.95 -26.96
C PHE A 335 16.05 13.47 -26.90
N ILE A 336 16.59 14.24 -27.83
CA ILE A 336 16.39 15.70 -27.93
C ILE A 336 14.90 16.01 -28.11
N PHE A 337 14.24 15.29 -29.02
CA PHE A 337 12.81 15.43 -29.23
C PHE A 337 12.03 15.21 -27.94
N ASN A 338 12.34 14.14 -27.20
CA ASN A 338 11.67 13.85 -25.92
C ASN A 338 11.90 14.97 -24.91
N CYS A 339 13.13 15.48 -24.78
CA CYS A 339 13.44 16.59 -23.87
C CYS A 339 12.61 17.84 -24.21
N LEU A 340 12.53 18.22 -25.48
CA LEU A 340 11.75 19.38 -25.94
C LEU A 340 10.24 19.16 -25.81
N PHE A 341 9.76 17.97 -26.21
CA PHE A 341 8.35 17.61 -26.08
C PHE A 341 7.89 17.61 -24.63
N PHE A 342 8.74 17.18 -23.72
CA PHE A 342 8.42 17.19 -22.30
C PHE A 342 8.32 18.61 -21.72
N GLN A 343 9.10 19.59 -22.24
CA GLN A 343 8.92 21.02 -21.86
C GLN A 343 7.51 21.51 -22.20
N TRP A 344 7.02 21.12 -23.39
CA TRP A 344 5.66 21.47 -23.80
C TRP A 344 4.59 20.85 -22.88
N ILE A 345 4.77 19.56 -22.47
CA ILE A 345 3.89 18.91 -21.50
C ILE A 345 3.92 19.65 -20.16
N ALA A 346 5.10 20.01 -19.67
CA ALA A 346 5.30 20.70 -18.40
C ALA A 346 4.63 22.08 -18.40
N PHE A 347 4.78 22.83 -19.50
CA PHE A 347 4.13 24.14 -19.67
C PHE A 347 2.60 24.05 -19.60
N LYS A 348 2.00 22.98 -20.16
CA LYS A 348 0.55 22.76 -20.09
C LYS A 348 0.06 22.28 -18.73
N ARG A 349 0.82 21.45 -18.03
CA ARG A 349 0.39 20.78 -16.78
C ARG A 349 0.65 21.61 -15.53
N ARG A 350 1.75 22.34 -15.47
CA ARG A 350 2.19 23.21 -14.36
C ARG A 350 2.18 22.56 -12.98
N LYS A 351 2.36 21.22 -12.90
CA LYS A 351 2.53 20.53 -11.62
C LYS A 351 3.99 20.56 -11.20
N ILE A 352 4.27 20.68 -9.90
CA ILE A 352 5.63 20.81 -9.36
C ILE A 352 6.51 19.62 -9.75
N ASP A 353 6.01 18.39 -9.61
CA ASP A 353 6.74 17.18 -9.96
C ASP A 353 7.09 17.11 -11.46
N ILE A 354 6.19 17.55 -12.34
CA ILE A 354 6.41 17.60 -13.79
C ILE A 354 7.41 18.72 -14.14
N LEU A 355 7.31 19.88 -13.50
CA LEU A 355 8.23 21.00 -13.70
C LEU A 355 9.66 20.63 -13.25
N LEU A 356 9.80 19.88 -12.16
CA LEU A 356 11.10 19.40 -11.69
C LEU A 356 11.74 18.44 -12.71
N LEU A 357 10.97 17.49 -13.23
CA LEU A 357 11.48 16.57 -14.27
C LEU A 357 11.81 17.31 -15.58
N ALA A 358 11.00 18.31 -15.94
CA ALA A 358 11.29 19.15 -17.10
C ALA A 358 12.61 19.93 -16.93
N PHE A 359 12.89 20.42 -15.74
CA PHE A 359 14.15 21.10 -15.42
C PHE A 359 15.35 20.15 -15.58
N ILE A 360 15.23 18.87 -15.18
CA ILE A 360 16.27 17.87 -15.39
C ILE A 360 16.50 17.64 -16.89
N PHE A 361 15.43 17.52 -17.68
CA PHE A 361 15.57 17.36 -19.13
C PHE A 361 16.20 18.59 -19.83
N LEU A 362 15.99 19.78 -19.28
CA LEU A 362 16.71 20.96 -19.74
C LEU A 362 18.21 20.87 -19.43
N ILE A 363 18.58 20.39 -18.23
CA ILE A 363 20.00 20.13 -17.86
C ILE A 363 20.60 19.10 -18.81
N TYR A 364 19.87 18.01 -19.12
CA TYR A 364 20.35 17.00 -20.08
C TYR A 364 20.60 17.59 -21.47
N LEU A 365 19.72 18.48 -21.91
CA LEU A 365 19.92 19.17 -23.19
C LEU A 365 21.19 20.00 -23.17
N LEU A 366 21.48 20.73 -22.08
CA LEU A 366 22.72 21.49 -21.93
C LEU A 366 23.95 20.58 -21.89
N ILE A 367 23.90 19.45 -21.18
CA ILE A 367 24.97 18.44 -21.14
C ILE A 367 25.27 17.94 -22.56
N ILE A 368 24.25 17.55 -23.33
CA ILE A 368 24.43 17.03 -24.68
C ILE A 368 25.05 18.10 -25.59
N VAL A 369 24.57 19.34 -25.54
CA VAL A 369 25.10 20.43 -26.36
C VAL A 369 26.56 20.68 -25.98
N HIS A 370 26.93 20.70 -24.71
CA HIS A 370 28.30 20.86 -24.26
C HIS A 370 29.20 19.73 -24.76
N ASP A 371 28.79 18.47 -24.54
CA ASP A 371 29.62 17.30 -24.87
C ASP A 371 29.77 17.15 -26.37
N PHE A 372 28.70 17.46 -27.15
CA PHE A 372 28.74 17.47 -28.61
C PHE A 372 29.63 18.59 -29.16
N TYR A 373 29.56 19.79 -28.57
CA TYR A 373 30.45 20.90 -28.89
C TYR A 373 31.90 20.52 -28.63
N SER A 374 32.21 19.94 -27.46
CA SER A 374 33.57 19.48 -27.10
C SER A 374 34.09 18.41 -28.04
N MET A 375 33.21 17.50 -28.49
CA MET A 375 33.54 16.45 -29.45
C MET A 375 33.91 17.02 -30.85
N ILE A 376 33.11 17.97 -31.34
CA ILE A 376 33.34 18.56 -32.69
C ILE A 376 34.62 19.38 -32.74
N HIS A 377 34.87 20.17 -31.69
CA HIS A 377 36.04 21.06 -31.67
C HIS A 377 37.31 20.38 -31.17
N HIS A 378 37.29 19.05 -30.97
CA HIS A 378 38.43 18.26 -30.46
C HIS A 378 39.04 18.90 -29.22
N LEU A 379 38.22 19.48 -28.36
CA LEU A 379 38.64 20.06 -27.06
C LEU A 379 38.99 18.95 -26.07
N ASP A 380 40.07 18.21 -26.35
CA ASP A 380 40.49 17.03 -25.60
C ASP A 380 40.81 17.36 -24.10
N GLN A 381 40.85 18.62 -23.74
CA GLN A 381 41.09 19.07 -22.36
C GLN A 381 39.80 19.40 -21.60
N THR A 382 38.64 19.32 -22.22
CA THR A 382 37.35 19.59 -21.55
C THR A 382 36.76 18.34 -20.93
N LEU A 383 36.35 18.46 -19.66
CA LEU A 383 35.63 17.40 -18.95
C LEU A 383 34.28 17.16 -19.64
N TYR A 384 33.96 15.91 -20.00
CA TYR A 384 32.62 15.53 -20.43
C TYR A 384 31.65 15.64 -19.25
N TRP A 385 30.50 16.24 -19.47
CA TRP A 385 29.48 16.42 -18.43
C TRP A 385 28.51 15.26 -18.33
N THR A 386 28.47 14.38 -19.31
CA THR A 386 27.61 13.17 -19.31
C THR A 386 27.71 12.35 -18.02
N PRO A 387 28.90 12.11 -17.38
CA PRO A 387 28.97 11.38 -16.13
C PRO A 387 28.22 12.03 -14.97
N LEU A 388 28.01 13.35 -15.00
CA LEU A 388 27.29 14.10 -13.95
C LEU A 388 25.78 13.94 -14.05
N ALA A 389 25.25 13.42 -15.16
CA ALA A 389 23.82 13.26 -15.38
C ALA A 389 23.14 12.36 -14.32
N ALA A 390 23.78 11.23 -13.95
CA ALA A 390 23.18 10.30 -12.98
C ALA A 390 23.09 10.85 -11.55
N PRO A 391 24.12 11.49 -10.96
CA PRO A 391 23.98 12.14 -9.65
C PRO A 391 22.86 13.18 -9.64
N ILE A 392 22.77 14.01 -10.69
CA ILE A 392 21.70 15.03 -10.81
C ILE A 392 20.33 14.37 -10.86
N THR A 393 20.20 13.33 -11.67
CA THR A 393 18.93 12.57 -11.80
C THR A 393 18.56 11.90 -10.50
N SER A 394 19.54 11.30 -9.81
CA SER A 394 19.32 10.62 -8.53
C SER A 394 18.78 11.58 -7.47
N LEU A 395 19.41 12.73 -7.31
CA LEU A 395 18.97 13.76 -6.38
C LEU A 395 17.55 14.25 -6.72
N ALA A 396 17.30 14.51 -7.99
CA ALA A 396 16.02 15.03 -8.41
C ALA A 396 14.89 14.00 -8.29
N ILE A 397 15.14 12.74 -8.64
CA ILE A 397 14.15 11.66 -8.46
C ILE A 397 13.90 11.41 -6.98
N SER A 398 14.93 11.41 -6.14
CA SER A 398 14.78 11.31 -4.69
C SER A 398 13.91 12.43 -4.14
N PHE A 399 14.12 13.66 -4.62
CA PHE A 399 13.31 14.81 -4.23
C PHE A 399 11.86 14.70 -4.72
N ILE A 400 11.65 14.27 -5.98
CA ILE A 400 10.30 14.03 -6.54
C ILE A 400 9.57 12.94 -5.74
N LEU A 401 10.26 11.85 -5.39
CA LEU A 401 9.70 10.79 -4.57
C LEU A 401 9.31 11.29 -3.19
N ALA A 402 10.22 11.99 -2.50
CA ALA A 402 9.93 12.57 -1.18
C ALA A 402 8.74 13.54 -1.24
N TYR A 403 8.67 14.39 -2.27
CA TYR A 403 7.54 15.28 -2.49
C TYR A 403 6.22 14.53 -2.72
N ARG A 404 6.22 13.48 -3.57
CA ARG A 404 5.02 12.66 -3.80
C ARG A 404 4.57 11.90 -2.57
N ILE A 405 5.51 11.34 -1.80
CA ILE A 405 5.21 10.66 -0.53
C ILE A 405 4.58 11.65 0.45
N SER A 406 5.17 12.82 0.64
CA SER A 406 4.64 13.86 1.52
C SER A 406 3.22 14.30 1.12
N GLN A 407 2.96 14.46 -0.17
CA GLN A 407 1.62 14.79 -0.68
C GLN A 407 0.60 13.65 -0.45
N ASN A 408 1.03 12.41 -0.59
CA ASN A 408 0.16 11.25 -0.37
C ASN A 408 -0.16 11.06 1.11
N VAL A 409 0.84 11.21 1.99
CA VAL A 409 0.65 11.17 3.46
C VAL A 409 -0.34 12.26 3.88
N GLY A 410 -0.14 13.50 3.45
CA GLY A 410 -1.06 14.58 3.81
C GLY A 410 -2.48 14.41 3.24
N ARG A 411 -2.66 13.67 2.14
CA ARG A 411 -4.00 13.29 1.65
C ARG A 411 -4.64 12.20 2.51
N ILE A 412 -3.84 11.22 2.92
CA ILE A 412 -4.32 10.13 3.80
C ILE A 412 -4.72 10.70 5.16
N GLU A 413 -3.92 11.58 5.75
CA GLU A 413 -4.24 12.26 7.01
C GLU A 413 -5.55 13.05 6.92
N LYS A 414 -5.73 13.85 5.87
CA LYS A 414 -6.99 14.57 5.64
C LYS A 414 -8.18 13.63 5.43
N PHE A 415 -7.97 12.55 4.69
CA PHE A 415 -9.02 11.55 4.47
C PHE A 415 -9.42 10.88 5.79
N ASN A 416 -8.44 10.51 6.63
CA ASN A 416 -8.70 9.91 7.93
C ASN A 416 -9.45 10.88 8.86
N GLN A 417 -9.04 12.14 8.93
CA GLN A 417 -9.76 13.16 9.69
C GLN A 417 -11.22 13.31 9.23
N THR A 418 -11.44 13.43 7.91
CA THR A 418 -12.79 13.53 7.35
C THR A 418 -13.61 12.26 7.62
N LEU A 419 -12.96 11.08 7.60
CA LEU A 419 -13.61 9.81 7.91
C LEU A 419 -14.02 9.74 9.39
N GLU A 420 -13.14 10.15 10.31
CA GLU A 420 -13.44 10.23 11.74
C GLU A 420 -14.62 11.17 12.02
N GLU A 421 -14.60 12.38 11.47
CA GLU A 421 -15.70 13.35 11.59
C GLU A 421 -17.03 12.78 11.03
N THR A 422 -16.94 12.03 9.91
CA THR A 422 -18.11 11.41 9.29
C THR A 422 -18.65 10.27 10.13
N ILE A 423 -17.78 9.42 10.68
CA ILE A 423 -18.17 8.32 11.58
C ILE A 423 -18.85 8.89 12.83
N GLU A 424 -18.26 9.91 13.47
CA GLU A 424 -18.80 10.55 14.65
C GLU A 424 -20.22 11.11 14.39
N LYS A 425 -20.39 11.78 13.26
CA LYS A 425 -21.69 12.31 12.83
C LYS A 425 -22.72 11.21 12.58
N VAL A 426 -22.33 10.17 11.82
CA VAL A 426 -23.24 9.05 11.51
C VAL A 426 -23.61 8.28 12.76
N THR A 427 -22.67 8.08 13.70
CA THR A 427 -22.94 7.43 14.97
C THR A 427 -23.92 8.24 15.81
N PHE A 428 -23.72 9.56 15.90
CA PHE A 428 -24.65 10.45 16.59
C PHE A 428 -26.06 10.45 15.97
N ASP A 429 -26.15 10.55 14.64
CA ASP A 429 -27.43 10.51 13.91
C ASP A 429 -28.14 9.14 14.09
N LEU A 430 -27.36 8.05 14.15
CA LEU A 430 -27.88 6.71 14.39
C LEU A 430 -28.42 6.54 15.83
N GLU A 431 -27.65 6.99 16.83
CA GLU A 431 -28.09 6.99 18.24
C GLU A 431 -29.42 7.77 18.41
N GLN A 432 -29.48 8.96 17.84
CA GLN A 432 -30.70 9.77 17.88
C GLN A 432 -31.90 9.08 17.18
N SER A 433 -31.64 8.42 16.05
CA SER A 433 -32.68 7.66 15.34
C SER A 433 -33.14 6.43 16.11
N LEU A 434 -32.22 5.73 16.77
CA LEU A 434 -32.52 4.58 17.62
C LEU A 434 -33.36 5.01 18.85
N ASP A 435 -32.96 6.08 19.54
CA ASP A 435 -33.72 6.61 20.67
C ASP A 435 -35.15 6.97 20.27
N LYS A 436 -35.31 7.65 19.13
CA LYS A 436 -36.64 7.97 18.60
C LYS A 436 -37.46 6.72 18.29
N LYS A 437 -36.83 5.71 17.73
CA LYS A 437 -37.49 4.42 17.45
C LYS A 437 -37.92 3.73 18.73
N TYR A 438 -37.05 3.67 19.74
CA TYR A 438 -37.40 3.10 21.05
C TYR A 438 -38.56 3.83 21.72
N GLN A 439 -38.58 5.16 21.68
CA GLN A 439 -39.70 5.94 22.23
C GLN A 439 -41.03 5.61 21.50
N LEU A 440 -41.00 5.53 20.16
CA LEU A 440 -42.18 5.14 19.37
C LEU A 440 -42.62 3.71 19.67
N GLU A 441 -41.73 2.77 19.90
CA GLU A 441 -42.11 1.39 20.28
C GLU A 441 -42.74 1.34 21.66
N ILE A 442 -42.23 2.08 22.63
CA ILE A 442 -42.81 2.19 23.98
C ILE A 442 -44.23 2.81 23.91
N ASP A 443 -44.38 3.87 23.14
CA ASP A 443 -45.68 4.53 23.00
C ASP A 443 -46.69 3.63 22.25
N ASN A 444 -46.26 2.89 21.25
CA ASN A 444 -47.08 1.89 20.58
C ASN A 444 -47.51 0.75 21.53
N MET A 445 -46.60 0.23 22.34
CA MET A 445 -46.92 -0.78 23.32
C MET A 445 -47.97 -0.28 24.32
N ARG A 446 -47.80 0.96 24.85
CA ARG A 446 -48.78 1.60 25.77
C ARG A 446 -50.14 1.79 25.10
N LEU A 447 -50.15 2.21 23.85
CA LEU A 447 -51.38 2.37 23.11
C LEU A 447 -52.10 1.03 22.89
N GLN A 448 -51.35 0.00 22.57
CA GLN A 448 -51.87 -1.36 22.35
C GLN A 448 -52.43 -1.95 23.64
N GLU A 449 -51.74 -1.73 24.78
CA GLU A 449 -52.23 -2.10 26.12
C GLU A 449 -53.56 -1.40 26.46
N ARG A 450 -53.66 -0.07 26.20
CA ARG A 450 -54.93 0.68 26.40
C ARG A 450 -56.06 0.17 25.51
N LEU A 451 -55.79 -0.17 24.27
CA LEU A 451 -56.77 -0.72 23.32
C LEU A 451 -57.25 -2.10 23.81
N ASN A 452 -56.35 -2.97 24.27
CA ASN A 452 -56.71 -4.29 24.80
C ASN A 452 -57.57 -4.17 26.05
N LEU A 453 -57.19 -3.28 27.00
CA LEU A 453 -58.00 -2.99 28.17
C LEU A 453 -59.39 -2.45 27.83
N SER A 454 -59.46 -1.56 26.81
CA SER A 454 -60.75 -1.03 26.34
C SER A 454 -61.64 -2.13 25.75
N HIS A 455 -61.08 -3.07 24.99
CA HIS A 455 -61.81 -4.21 24.41
C HIS A 455 -62.27 -5.18 25.52
N GLU A 456 -61.39 -5.51 26.50
CA GLU A 456 -61.78 -6.38 27.61
C GLU A 456 -62.88 -5.75 28.50
N LEU A 457 -62.84 -4.45 28.73
CA LEU A 457 -63.88 -3.70 29.45
C LEU A 457 -65.21 -3.71 28.65
N HIS A 458 -65.14 -3.47 27.34
CA HIS A 458 -66.33 -3.43 26.51
C HIS A 458 -67.01 -4.80 26.40
N ASP A 459 -66.24 -5.85 26.15
CA ASP A 459 -66.76 -7.19 25.93
C ASP A 459 -67.19 -7.89 27.22
N GLY A 460 -66.41 -7.71 28.29
CA GLY A 460 -66.72 -8.30 29.59
C GLY A 460 -67.83 -7.55 30.31
N LEU A 461 -67.58 -6.30 30.66
CA LEU A 461 -68.52 -5.51 31.46
C LEU A 461 -69.71 -5.07 30.62
N GLY A 462 -69.49 -4.59 29.37
CA GLY A 462 -70.58 -4.14 28.50
C GLY A 462 -71.58 -5.27 28.21
N GLY A 463 -71.05 -6.47 27.90
CA GLY A 463 -71.89 -7.64 27.64
C GLY A 463 -72.69 -8.08 28.87
N SER A 464 -72.12 -8.03 30.05
CA SER A 464 -72.81 -8.41 31.30
C SER A 464 -73.85 -7.38 31.75
N ILE A 465 -73.60 -6.10 31.54
CA ILE A 465 -74.55 -5.02 31.81
C ILE A 465 -75.72 -5.15 30.87
N VAL A 466 -75.50 -5.29 29.55
CA VAL A 466 -76.59 -5.44 28.56
C VAL A 466 -77.45 -6.68 28.83
N ARG A 467 -76.77 -7.80 29.16
CA ARG A 467 -77.48 -9.05 29.53
C ARG A 467 -78.34 -8.86 30.79
N SER A 468 -77.78 -8.19 31.78
CA SER A 468 -78.54 -7.90 33.03
C SER A 468 -79.72 -6.95 32.76
N MET A 469 -79.52 -5.94 31.92
CA MET A 469 -80.60 -5.03 31.51
C MET A 469 -81.73 -5.77 30.76
N ILE A 470 -81.41 -6.67 29.80
CA ILE A 470 -82.35 -7.46 29.06
C ILE A 470 -83.17 -8.35 30.01
N ILE A 471 -82.54 -8.99 30.97
CA ILE A 471 -83.20 -9.82 31.98
C ILE A 471 -84.13 -8.98 32.85
N LEU A 472 -83.75 -7.80 33.26
CA LEU A 472 -84.55 -6.87 34.03
C LEU A 472 -85.73 -6.34 33.25
N ASP A 473 -85.57 -6.06 31.97
CA ASP A 473 -86.62 -5.49 31.13
C ASP A 473 -87.74 -6.51 30.74
N HIS A 474 -87.39 -7.81 30.64
CA HIS A 474 -88.31 -8.88 30.28
C HIS A 474 -88.95 -9.61 31.45
N SER A 475 -88.70 -9.19 32.74
CA SER A 475 -89.22 -9.89 33.94
C SER A 475 -90.30 -9.06 34.61
N GLU A 476 -91.59 -9.54 34.61
CA GLU A 476 -92.71 -8.87 35.27
C GLU A 476 -92.58 -8.89 36.83
N HIS A 477 -91.88 -9.84 37.42
CA HIS A 477 -91.58 -9.90 38.85
C HIS A 477 -90.14 -10.37 39.08
N ILE A 478 -89.31 -9.57 39.76
CA ILE A 478 -87.92 -9.88 40.06
C ILE A 478 -87.75 -10.02 41.56
N GLU A 479 -87.30 -11.19 42.00
CA GLU A 479 -86.91 -11.41 43.40
C GLU A 479 -85.62 -10.67 43.78
N LYS A 480 -85.61 -10.09 44.99
CA LYS A 480 -84.44 -9.37 45.56
C LYS A 480 -83.11 -10.17 45.44
N GLN A 481 -83.19 -11.50 45.53
CA GLN A 481 -82.06 -12.39 45.40
C GLN A 481 -81.50 -12.44 44.00
N GLN A 482 -82.28 -12.35 42.94
CA GLN A 482 -81.87 -12.31 41.57
C GLN A 482 -81.12 -11.03 41.21
N VAL A 483 -81.62 -9.88 41.69
CA VAL A 483 -80.85 -8.57 41.53
C VAL A 483 -79.53 -8.60 42.22
N ILE A 484 -79.45 -9.12 43.46
CA ILE A 484 -78.17 -9.27 44.19
C ILE A 484 -77.20 -10.20 43.46
N SER A 485 -77.72 -11.27 42.81
CA SER A 485 -76.87 -12.17 42.06
C SER A 485 -76.32 -11.52 40.78
N MET A 486 -77.04 -10.69 40.09
CA MET A 486 -76.61 -9.88 38.92
C MET A 486 -75.49 -8.90 39.34
N PHE A 487 -75.69 -8.16 40.44
CA PHE A 487 -74.64 -7.27 40.94
C PHE A 487 -73.39 -8.02 41.41
N LYS A 488 -73.53 -9.22 41.96
CA LYS A 488 -72.38 -10.06 42.28
C LYS A 488 -71.64 -10.51 41.00
N LEU A 489 -72.32 -10.81 39.90
CA LEU A 489 -71.77 -11.18 38.62
C LEU A 489 -71.01 -10.00 38.01
N LEU A 490 -71.63 -8.82 37.95
CA LEU A 490 -71.02 -7.57 37.50
C LEU A 490 -69.75 -7.21 38.33
N ARG A 491 -69.81 -7.35 39.64
CA ARG A 491 -68.66 -7.13 40.51
C ARG A 491 -67.52 -8.10 40.20
N ASN A 492 -67.86 -9.37 39.95
CA ASN A 492 -66.86 -10.37 39.58
C ASN A 492 -66.22 -10.11 38.22
N ASP A 493 -67.01 -9.69 37.20
CA ASP A 493 -66.50 -9.34 35.91
C ASP A 493 -65.59 -8.11 35.94
N LEU A 494 -66.01 -7.05 36.71
CA LEU A 494 -65.14 -5.90 36.97
C LEU A 494 -63.83 -6.29 37.67
N ARG A 495 -63.92 -7.15 38.67
CA ARG A 495 -62.76 -7.64 39.38
C ARG A 495 -61.84 -8.47 38.47
N GLN A 496 -62.41 -9.21 37.54
CA GLN A 496 -61.64 -9.99 36.53
C GLN A 496 -60.83 -9.08 35.62
N VAL A 497 -61.40 -7.97 35.15
CA VAL A 497 -60.70 -6.99 34.27
C VAL A 497 -59.61 -6.28 35.05
N ILE A 498 -59.86 -5.92 36.33
CA ILE A 498 -58.82 -5.30 37.16
C ILE A 498 -57.68 -6.28 37.45
N ASP A 499 -58.00 -7.56 37.69
CA ASP A 499 -57.00 -8.60 37.95
C ASP A 499 -56.18 -8.91 36.69
N SER A 500 -56.78 -8.91 35.47
CA SER A 500 -56.04 -9.10 34.22
C SER A 500 -55.10 -7.92 33.91
N GLY A 501 -55.48 -6.68 34.19
CA GLY A 501 -54.65 -5.50 34.02
C GLY A 501 -53.51 -5.42 35.06
N SER A 502 -53.70 -6.02 36.25
CA SER A 502 -52.70 -6.01 37.32
C SER A 502 -51.61 -7.10 37.15
N SER A 503 -51.84 -8.09 36.31
CA SER A 503 -50.91 -9.24 36.16
C SER A 503 -49.62 -8.89 35.39
N ALA A 504 -49.62 -7.83 34.61
CA ALA A 504 -48.43 -7.42 33.81
C ALA A 504 -47.23 -6.92 34.69
N GLY A 505 -47.48 -6.67 36.00
CA GLY A 505 -46.42 -6.20 36.95
C GLY A 505 -46.24 -7.10 38.18
N ALA A 506 -46.94 -8.23 38.30
CA ALA A 506 -46.89 -9.07 39.49
C ALA A 506 -45.57 -9.80 39.59
N LYS A 507 -44.86 -9.59 40.75
CA LYS A 507 -43.65 -10.32 41.05
C LYS A 507 -43.97 -11.75 41.48
N ILE A 508 -43.26 -12.72 40.96
CA ILE A 508 -43.35 -14.12 41.36
C ILE A 508 -42.82 -14.23 42.79
N PRO A 509 -43.56 -14.82 43.74
CA PRO A 509 -43.05 -15.07 45.08
C PRO A 509 -41.78 -15.93 45.09
N GLU A 510 -40.84 -15.67 45.96
CA GLU A 510 -39.53 -16.34 45.97
C GLU A 510 -39.62 -17.83 46.31
N SER A 511 -40.66 -18.22 47.05
CA SER A 511 -40.90 -19.63 47.38
C SER A 511 -42.42 -19.95 47.52
N PRO A 512 -42.79 -21.24 47.46
CA PRO A 512 -44.17 -21.68 47.76
C PRO A 512 -44.66 -21.22 49.11
N VAL A 513 -43.77 -21.20 50.12
CA VAL A 513 -44.09 -20.74 51.47
C VAL A 513 -44.44 -19.26 51.47
N MET A 514 -43.66 -18.42 50.74
CA MET A 514 -43.97 -16.99 50.61
C MET A 514 -45.23 -16.73 49.79
N TRP A 515 -45.55 -17.61 48.84
CA TRP A 515 -46.80 -17.53 48.06
C TRP A 515 -48.03 -17.76 48.94
N VAL A 516 -48.00 -18.76 49.82
CA VAL A 516 -49.14 -19.13 50.66
C VAL A 516 -49.27 -18.27 51.93
N ALA A 517 -48.20 -17.62 52.35
CA ALA A 517 -48.15 -16.94 53.66
C ALA A 517 -49.31 -15.96 53.92
N PRO A 518 -49.74 -15.11 52.94
CA PRO A 518 -50.87 -14.20 53.17
C PRO A 518 -52.24 -14.96 53.32
N LEU A 519 -52.44 -16.03 52.56
CA LEU A 519 -53.60 -16.88 52.64
C LEU A 519 -53.62 -17.65 53.95
N ARG A 520 -52.51 -18.29 54.29
CA ARG A 520 -52.34 -19.06 55.48
C ARG A 520 -52.59 -18.20 56.75
N HIS A 521 -51.97 -17.03 56.81
CA HIS A 521 -52.17 -16.12 57.96
C HIS A 521 -53.62 -15.71 58.15
N ARG A 522 -54.33 -15.42 57.06
CA ARG A 522 -55.73 -15.03 57.07
C ARG A 522 -56.67 -16.19 57.51
N PHE A 523 -56.45 -17.38 56.95
CA PHE A 523 -57.37 -18.50 57.14
C PHE A 523 -57.10 -19.28 58.45
N ILE A 524 -55.86 -19.31 58.97
CA ILE A 524 -55.58 -19.92 60.29
C ILE A 524 -56.38 -19.22 61.35
N GLN A 525 -56.45 -17.89 61.36
CA GLN A 525 -57.21 -17.16 62.37
C GLN A 525 -58.70 -17.51 62.31
N ILE A 526 -59.30 -17.62 61.13
CA ILE A 526 -60.69 -17.98 60.91
C ILE A 526 -60.94 -19.43 61.35
N PHE A 527 -60.03 -20.35 61.02
CA PHE A 527 -60.16 -21.76 61.34
C PHE A 527 -60.04 -22.01 62.87
N GLU A 528 -59.11 -21.28 63.55
CA GLU A 528 -58.98 -21.33 65.01
C GLU A 528 -60.30 -20.85 65.69
N GLU A 529 -60.92 -19.76 65.16
CA GLU A 529 -62.20 -19.29 65.67
C GLU A 529 -63.38 -20.26 65.51
N MET A 530 -63.24 -21.15 64.48
CA MET A 530 -64.27 -22.16 64.11
C MET A 530 -63.96 -23.57 64.62
N GLU A 531 -62.90 -23.74 65.42
CA GLU A 531 -62.40 -25.04 65.90
C GLU A 531 -62.07 -26.05 64.79
N ILE A 532 -61.52 -25.57 63.69
CA ILE A 532 -61.08 -26.37 62.54
C ILE A 532 -59.56 -26.56 62.55
N GLU A 533 -59.09 -27.81 62.58
CA GLU A 533 -57.67 -28.10 62.44
C GLU A 533 -57.23 -27.95 61.00
N SER A 534 -56.11 -27.21 60.75
CA SER A 534 -55.63 -26.98 59.38
C SER A 534 -54.18 -27.41 59.19
N THR A 535 -53.97 -28.25 58.24
CA THR A 535 -52.62 -28.74 57.82
C THR A 535 -52.21 -28.08 56.49
N TRP A 536 -50.99 -27.52 56.47
CA TRP A 536 -50.47 -26.80 55.29
C TRP A 536 -49.17 -27.41 54.87
N ILE A 537 -49.11 -27.99 53.61
CA ILE A 537 -48.01 -28.76 53.04
C ILE A 537 -47.45 -28.04 51.81
N PHE A 538 -46.27 -27.45 51.98
CA PHE A 538 -45.62 -26.68 50.89
C PHE A 538 -44.11 -26.95 50.90
N ALA A 539 -43.48 -26.98 49.68
CA ALA A 539 -42.05 -27.08 49.53
C ALA A 539 -41.36 -25.76 49.96
N GLU A 540 -40.17 -25.82 50.53
CA GLU A 540 -39.41 -24.63 50.95
C GLU A 540 -38.95 -23.77 49.75
N LYS A 541 -38.72 -24.38 48.57
CA LYS A 541 -38.28 -23.70 47.34
C LYS A 541 -39.03 -24.22 46.16
N TRP A 542 -39.22 -23.35 45.16
CA TRP A 542 -39.70 -23.78 43.85
C TRP A 542 -38.66 -24.71 43.20
N LYS A 543 -39.04 -25.89 42.72
CA LYS A 543 -38.22 -26.71 41.82
C LYS A 543 -38.14 -26.03 40.44
N HIS A 544 -39.29 -25.62 39.90
CA HIS A 544 -39.42 -24.81 38.72
C HIS A 544 -40.27 -23.57 39.04
N LYS A 545 -39.78 -22.37 38.71
CA LYS A 545 -40.50 -21.13 39.04
C LYS A 545 -41.75 -21.02 38.13
N PRO A 546 -42.96 -20.96 38.72
CA PRO A 546 -44.18 -20.77 37.95
C PRO A 546 -44.30 -19.35 37.42
N LEU A 547 -45.10 -19.15 36.37
CA LEU A 547 -45.46 -17.81 35.92
C LEU A 547 -46.26 -17.06 36.98
N ALA A 548 -46.15 -15.72 37.03
CA ALA A 548 -46.89 -14.89 37.94
C ALA A 548 -48.40 -15.09 37.85
N LEU A 549 -48.92 -15.34 36.66
CA LEU A 549 -50.32 -15.64 36.37
C LEU A 549 -50.77 -16.95 37.00
N ILE A 550 -49.93 -17.98 37.06
CA ILE A 550 -50.21 -19.24 37.77
C ILE A 550 -50.35 -19.03 39.23
N CYS A 551 -49.37 -18.29 39.83
CA CYS A 551 -49.44 -17.94 41.25
C CYS A 551 -50.69 -17.17 41.64
N LEU A 552 -51.09 -16.17 40.84
CA LEU A 552 -52.30 -15.38 41.05
C LEU A 552 -53.57 -16.26 40.90
N THR A 553 -53.61 -17.09 39.88
CA THR A 553 -54.76 -17.99 39.68
C THR A 553 -54.94 -18.97 40.82
N PHE A 554 -53.85 -19.61 41.26
CA PHE A 554 -53.89 -20.55 42.37
C PHE A 554 -54.26 -19.86 43.70
N SER A 555 -53.77 -18.63 43.96
CA SER A 555 -54.21 -17.86 45.11
C SER A 555 -55.71 -17.60 45.11
N ARG A 556 -56.28 -17.29 43.95
CA ARG A 556 -57.74 -17.09 43.83
C ARG A 556 -58.54 -18.38 44.01
N VAL A 557 -58.03 -19.48 43.43
CA VAL A 557 -58.66 -20.79 43.62
C VAL A 557 -58.62 -21.20 45.10
N ALA A 558 -57.49 -21.01 45.78
CA ALA A 558 -57.34 -21.32 47.18
C ALA A 558 -58.25 -20.43 48.05
N GLU A 559 -58.28 -19.11 47.77
CA GLU A 559 -59.14 -18.17 48.53
C GLU A 559 -60.62 -18.53 48.41
N GLU A 560 -61.10 -18.90 47.20
CA GLU A 560 -62.48 -19.29 46.95
C GLU A 560 -62.83 -20.64 47.61
N ALA A 561 -61.93 -21.63 47.45
CA ALA A 561 -62.11 -22.96 48.06
C ALA A 561 -62.15 -22.88 49.60
N LEU A 562 -61.20 -22.18 50.18
CA LEU A 562 -61.16 -22.00 51.67
C LEU A 562 -62.37 -21.20 52.17
N THR A 563 -62.82 -20.22 51.41
CA THR A 563 -64.06 -19.47 51.75
C THR A 563 -65.32 -20.37 51.70
N ASN A 564 -65.35 -21.32 50.73
CA ASN A 564 -66.46 -22.26 50.66
C ASN A 564 -66.45 -23.24 51.82
N ILE A 565 -65.29 -23.69 52.26
CA ILE A 565 -65.15 -24.51 53.49
C ILE A 565 -65.71 -23.76 54.74
N VAL A 566 -65.27 -22.55 54.95
CA VAL A 566 -65.75 -21.72 56.09
C VAL A 566 -67.26 -21.53 56.02
N LYS A 567 -67.87 -21.37 54.88
CA LYS A 567 -69.30 -21.05 54.70
C LYS A 567 -70.23 -22.26 54.69
N HIS A 568 -69.74 -23.40 54.20
CA HIS A 568 -70.63 -24.46 53.74
C HIS A 568 -70.24 -25.86 54.20
N SER A 569 -68.95 -26.10 54.62
CA SER A 569 -68.48 -27.46 54.84
C SER A 569 -68.79 -28.06 56.19
N HIS A 570 -68.81 -27.27 57.20
CA HIS A 570 -68.87 -27.78 58.62
C HIS A 570 -67.76 -28.79 58.94
N ALA A 571 -66.60 -28.63 58.26
CA ALA A 571 -65.44 -29.50 58.47
C ALA A 571 -64.79 -29.26 59.85
N THR A 572 -64.12 -30.26 60.38
CA THR A 572 -63.22 -30.16 61.51
C THR A 572 -61.74 -30.20 61.12
N ASP A 573 -61.46 -30.70 59.91
CA ASP A 573 -60.11 -30.83 59.43
C ASP A 573 -60.02 -30.34 58.01
N VAL A 574 -58.98 -29.54 57.68
CA VAL A 574 -58.67 -28.98 56.39
C VAL A 574 -57.22 -29.17 56.06
N GLU A 575 -56.90 -29.71 54.87
CA GLU A 575 -55.54 -29.83 54.32
C GLU A 575 -55.38 -28.97 53.08
N VAL A 576 -54.32 -28.20 53.04
CA VAL A 576 -53.94 -27.40 51.86
C VAL A 576 -52.54 -27.78 51.46
N SER A 577 -52.38 -28.25 50.22
CA SER A 577 -51.06 -28.64 49.70
C SER A 577 -50.79 -28.04 48.33
N LEU A 578 -49.52 -27.66 48.10
CA LEU A 578 -49.01 -27.29 46.76
C LEU A 578 -47.72 -28.05 46.51
N VAL A 579 -47.81 -28.96 45.57
CA VAL A 579 -46.70 -29.88 45.25
C VAL A 579 -46.45 -29.89 43.73
N GLU A 580 -45.19 -29.98 43.35
CA GLU A 580 -44.79 -30.27 41.97
C GLU A 580 -44.66 -31.79 41.79
N ASP A 581 -45.43 -32.37 40.83
CA ASP A 581 -45.41 -33.79 40.56
C ASP A 581 -44.20 -34.19 39.65
N GLU A 582 -44.04 -35.50 39.41
CA GLU A 582 -42.97 -36.06 38.58
C GLU A 582 -43.05 -35.63 37.12
N ARG A 583 -44.22 -35.15 36.68
CA ARG A 583 -44.51 -34.70 35.29
C ARG A 583 -44.31 -33.20 35.11
N GLN A 584 -43.65 -32.52 36.10
CA GLN A 584 -43.45 -31.06 36.14
C GLN A 584 -44.77 -30.29 36.10
N GLN A 585 -45.77 -30.79 36.79
CA GLN A 585 -47.06 -30.12 36.95
C GLN A 585 -47.14 -29.56 38.37
N LEU A 586 -47.56 -28.32 38.49
CA LEU A 586 -47.86 -27.74 39.81
C LEU A 586 -49.30 -28.10 40.19
N VAL A 587 -49.48 -28.78 41.29
CA VAL A 587 -50.73 -29.31 41.79
C VAL A 587 -51.10 -28.63 43.10
N LEU A 588 -52.20 -27.83 43.11
CA LEU A 588 -52.82 -27.30 44.33
C LEU A 588 -53.95 -28.26 44.71
N THR A 589 -53.88 -28.78 45.94
CA THR A 589 -54.94 -29.63 46.50
C THR A 589 -55.46 -29.01 47.76
N ILE A 590 -56.81 -28.91 47.89
CA ILE A 590 -57.51 -28.44 49.09
C ILE A 590 -58.54 -29.49 49.43
N GLN A 591 -58.45 -30.01 50.63
CA GLN A 591 -59.28 -31.11 51.10
C GLN A 591 -59.91 -30.74 52.44
N ASP A 592 -61.17 -31.14 52.64
CA ASP A 592 -61.91 -31.05 53.93
C ASP A 592 -62.70 -32.30 54.21
N ASN A 593 -62.96 -32.52 55.52
CA ASN A 593 -63.76 -33.66 55.98
C ASN A 593 -65.23 -33.29 56.30
N GLY A 594 -65.75 -32.25 55.68
CA GLY A 594 -67.08 -31.73 55.98
C GLY A 594 -68.22 -32.55 55.44
N ILE A 595 -69.41 -31.96 55.44
CA ILE A 595 -70.67 -32.66 55.00
C ILE A 595 -70.72 -33.07 53.52
N GLY A 596 -69.81 -32.50 52.71
CA GLY A 596 -69.76 -32.70 51.24
C GLY A 596 -71.02 -32.23 50.51
N PHE A 597 -71.05 -32.44 49.21
CA PHE A 597 -72.18 -32.09 48.33
C PHE A 597 -72.18 -32.98 47.06
N GLU A 598 -73.40 -33.14 46.46
CA GLU A 598 -73.49 -33.84 45.17
C GLU A 598 -73.01 -32.94 44.04
N VAL A 599 -71.92 -33.32 43.40
CA VAL A 599 -71.25 -32.51 42.35
C VAL A 599 -72.17 -32.29 41.13
N ASP A 600 -72.97 -33.27 40.73
CA ASP A 600 -73.87 -33.18 39.60
C ASP A 600 -75.05 -32.22 39.81
N GLN A 601 -75.62 -32.14 41.01
CA GLN A 601 -76.71 -31.19 41.39
C GLN A 601 -76.11 -29.75 41.53
N VAL A 602 -74.94 -29.60 41.92
CA VAL A 602 -74.25 -28.32 42.06
C VAL A 602 -73.86 -27.74 40.70
N GLN A 603 -73.60 -28.58 39.69
CA GLN A 603 -73.32 -28.10 38.30
C GLN A 603 -74.59 -27.56 37.59
N ALA A 604 -75.79 -28.03 37.98
CA ALA A 604 -77.09 -27.56 37.43
C ALA A 604 -77.58 -26.27 38.07
N GLY A 605 -77.09 -25.88 39.26
CA GLY A 605 -77.45 -24.68 39.97
C GLY A 605 -76.49 -23.51 39.83
N LEU A 606 -76.95 -22.30 40.16
CA LEU A 606 -76.21 -21.02 40.09
C LEU A 606 -74.98 -20.92 41.08
N HIS A 607 -74.12 -21.95 41.14
CA HIS A 607 -72.94 -21.91 41.99
C HIS A 607 -71.75 -21.29 41.28
N VAL A 608 -71.72 -19.95 41.29
CA VAL A 608 -70.76 -19.08 40.57
C VAL A 608 -69.33 -19.36 41.01
N GLY A 609 -69.06 -19.77 42.26
CA GLY A 609 -67.73 -19.97 42.77
C GLY A 609 -66.97 -21.14 42.13
N LEU A 610 -67.58 -22.34 42.04
CA LEU A 610 -66.97 -23.53 41.49
C LEU A 610 -66.70 -23.38 39.97
N GLN A 611 -67.67 -22.82 39.25
CA GLN A 611 -67.52 -22.57 37.83
C GLN A 611 -66.43 -21.54 37.57
N SER A 612 -66.32 -20.49 38.41
CA SER A 612 -65.26 -19.48 38.30
C SER A 612 -63.86 -20.08 38.51
N MET A 613 -63.72 -20.98 39.52
CA MET A 613 -62.43 -21.67 39.73
C MET A 613 -62.03 -22.53 38.54
N GLN A 614 -62.98 -23.29 37.97
CA GLN A 614 -62.71 -24.14 36.80
C GLN A 614 -62.33 -23.32 35.58
N VAL A 615 -63.03 -22.24 35.27
CA VAL A 615 -62.72 -21.35 34.13
C VAL A 615 -61.35 -20.71 34.27
N ARG A 616 -61.00 -20.24 35.45
CA ARG A 616 -59.67 -19.63 35.74
C ARG A 616 -58.52 -20.60 35.52
N VAL A 617 -58.66 -21.84 36.04
CA VAL A 617 -57.61 -22.87 35.85
C VAL A 617 -57.50 -23.31 34.40
N LYS A 618 -58.63 -23.48 33.67
CA LYS A 618 -58.61 -23.79 32.23
C LYS A 618 -57.95 -22.67 31.40
N ARG A 619 -58.13 -21.39 31.77
CA ARG A 619 -57.57 -20.24 31.07
C ARG A 619 -56.05 -20.22 31.11
N ILE A 620 -55.44 -20.79 32.13
CA ILE A 620 -53.99 -20.92 32.25
C ILE A 620 -53.46 -22.27 31.74
N GLY A 621 -54.27 -23.03 31.01
CA GLY A 621 -53.93 -24.32 30.45
C GLY A 621 -53.89 -25.48 31.46
N GLY A 622 -54.53 -25.32 32.62
CA GLY A 622 -54.61 -26.33 33.66
C GLY A 622 -55.88 -27.16 33.61
N SER A 623 -55.92 -28.24 34.41
CA SER A 623 -57.11 -29.07 34.71
C SER A 623 -57.62 -28.75 36.15
N PHE A 624 -58.95 -28.83 36.30
CA PHE A 624 -59.59 -28.63 37.57
C PHE A 624 -60.54 -29.81 37.88
N GLU A 625 -60.34 -30.45 38.98
CA GLU A 625 -61.08 -31.65 39.40
C GLU A 625 -61.67 -31.37 40.79
N ILE A 626 -62.85 -31.86 40.99
CA ILE A 626 -63.55 -31.84 42.29
C ILE A 626 -64.20 -33.20 42.59
N HIS A 627 -63.93 -33.71 43.74
CA HIS A 627 -64.59 -34.91 44.24
C HIS A 627 -65.18 -34.57 45.63
N SER A 628 -66.46 -34.79 45.79
CA SER A 628 -67.15 -34.53 47.03
C SER A 628 -68.14 -35.66 47.35
N GLN A 629 -68.13 -36.10 48.60
CA GLN A 629 -69.06 -37.03 49.22
C GLN A 629 -69.17 -36.72 50.73
N HIS A 630 -70.11 -37.31 51.34
CA HIS A 630 -70.34 -37.06 52.83
C HIS A 630 -69.04 -37.44 53.63
N GLY A 631 -68.50 -36.49 54.38
CA GLY A 631 -67.27 -36.64 55.16
C GLY A 631 -65.96 -36.41 54.34
N PHE A 632 -66.05 -36.01 53.07
CA PHE A 632 -64.87 -35.79 52.26
C PHE A 632 -65.11 -34.90 51.02
N THR A 633 -64.42 -33.78 50.94
CA THR A 633 -64.35 -32.97 49.70
C THR A 633 -62.90 -32.65 49.33
N VAL A 634 -62.55 -32.84 48.07
CA VAL A 634 -61.24 -32.45 47.56
C VAL A 634 -61.36 -31.64 46.27
N ILE A 635 -60.70 -30.53 46.23
CA ILE A 635 -60.49 -29.69 45.03
C ILE A 635 -59.07 -29.80 44.62
N ARG A 636 -58.82 -30.16 43.33
CA ARG A 636 -57.48 -30.27 42.76
C ARG A 636 -57.39 -29.39 41.52
N ALA A 637 -56.41 -28.47 41.49
CA ALA A 637 -56.05 -27.68 40.33
C ALA A 637 -54.65 -28.02 39.90
N THR A 638 -54.46 -28.42 38.64
CA THR A 638 -53.18 -28.87 38.11
C THR A 638 -52.81 -28.03 36.89
N VAL A 639 -51.57 -27.50 36.84
CA VAL A 639 -51.05 -26.67 35.76
C VAL A 639 -49.65 -27.14 35.36
N PRO A 640 -49.41 -27.42 34.08
CA PRO A 640 -48.07 -27.77 33.62
C PRO A 640 -47.11 -26.59 33.68
N LEU A 641 -45.92 -26.80 34.25
CA LEU A 641 -44.81 -25.83 34.31
C LEU A 641 -43.94 -26.01 33.06
N LYS A 642 -44.49 -25.77 31.84
CA LYS A 642 -43.71 -25.84 30.59
C LYS A 642 -42.78 -24.60 30.47
N ASP A 643 -41.48 -24.84 30.33
CA ASP A 643 -40.56 -23.86 29.77
C ASP A 643 -41.08 -23.45 28.37
N LYS A 644 -41.46 -22.18 28.19
CA LYS A 644 -41.50 -21.59 26.87
C LYS A 644 -40.10 -21.14 26.49
N THR A 645 -39.31 -22.13 26.10
CA THR A 645 -38.17 -21.93 25.24
C THR A 645 -38.47 -22.61 23.90
N GLU A 646 -39.18 -21.86 23.03
CA GLU A 646 -39.04 -21.85 21.58
C GLU A 646 -39.69 -20.57 21.05
#